data_666a90bfbd0a65e1f37f07c9ac0e2a80
#
_entry.id   666a90bfbd0a65e1f37f07c9ac0e2a80
#
_cell.length_a   1.000
_cell.length_b   1.000
_cell.length_c   1.000
_cell.angle_alpha   90.00
_cell.angle_beta   90.00
_cell.angle_gamma   90.00
#
_symmetry.space_group_name_H-M   'P 1'
#
loop_
_entity.id
_entity.type
_entity.pdbx_description
1 polymer ?
#
loop_
_entity_poly.entity_id
_entity_poly.type
_entity_poly.pdbx_seq_one_letter_code
_entity_poly.pdbx_strand_id
1 'polypeptide(L)'
;MGETRRKPPAKKRKAGDLDDLKQELDIDFHKVTPEELYQRFQTHPENGLSHAKAKENLERDGPNALTPPKQTPEWVKFCKNLFGGFALLLWIGAILCFIAYGIQASTVEEPADDNLYLGIVLAAVVIVTGIFSYYQESKSSKIMESFKNMVPQFATVIREGEKLTLRAEDLVLGDIVEVKFGDRIPADIRIIEARGFKVDNSSLTGESEPQSRGADFTNENPLETKNLAFFSTNAVEGTAKGIVICCGDNTVMGRIAGLASGLDTGETPIAKEIHHFIHLITGVAVFLGVTFFVIAFILGYHWLDAVIFLIGIIVANVPEGLLATVTVCLTLTAKRMASKNCLVKNLEAVETLGSTSTICSDKTGTLTQNRMTVAHMWFDNQIIEADTTEDQSGVQYDRTSPGFKALAKIATLCNRAEFKGGQDGVPILKKEVAGDASEAALLKCMELALGDVLSIRKRNKKVCEIPFNSTNKYQVSIHESDDPSDPRHLLVMKGAPERILERCSTIFIGGKEKVLDEEMKEAFNNAYLELGGLGERVLGFCDLQLPSDKYPIGYKFNTDDPNFPLDNLRFVGLMSMIDPPRAAVPDAVAKCRSAGIKVIMVTGDHPITAKAIAKSVGIISEGNETVEDIAARLNIPVSEVNPREAKAAVVHGTELRELNSDQLDEILKYHTEIVFARTSPQQKLIIVEGCQRLGAIVAVTGDGVNDSPALKKADIGVAMGIAGSDVSKQAADMILLDDNFASIVTGVEEGRLIFDNLKKSIAYTLTSNIPEISPFLAFILCDIPLPLGTVTILCIDLGTDMVPAISLAYEAPESDIMKRQPRDPYRDNLVNRRLISMAYGQIGMIQAAAGFFVYFVIMAENGFLPLTLFGIRKMWDSKAINDLTDSYGQEWTYRDRKALEYTCHTAFFVSIVVVQWADLIICKTRRNSIVHQGMRNWALNFGIVFETALAAFLSYTPGMDKGLRMYPLKFVWWLPAIPFMLSIFIYDEVRRFYLRRNPGGWLEQETYY
;
A
#
# COMPACT_ATOMS: atom_id res chain seq x y z
N MET A 1 26.30 -14.77 -21.90
CA MET A 1 25.11 -15.53 -21.45
C MET A 1 24.05 -14.51 -21.10
N GLY A 2 22.97 -14.50 -21.85
CA GLY A 2 21.88 -13.55 -21.61
C GLY A 2 21.25 -13.76 -20.25
N GLU A 3 20.91 -12.68 -19.58
CA GLU A 3 20.10 -12.73 -18.37
C GLU A 3 18.81 -13.50 -18.71
N THR A 4 18.72 -14.72 -18.21
CA THR A 4 17.51 -15.52 -18.38
C THR A 4 16.38 -14.84 -17.59
N ARG A 5 15.37 -14.39 -18.34
CA ARG A 5 14.14 -13.87 -17.77
C ARG A 5 13.58 -14.89 -16.78
N ARG A 6 13.54 -14.55 -15.50
CA ARG A 6 12.85 -15.38 -14.52
C ARG A 6 11.39 -15.50 -14.97
N LYS A 7 10.93 -16.71 -15.23
CA LYS A 7 9.50 -16.94 -15.43
C LYS A 7 8.79 -16.51 -14.13
N PRO A 8 7.66 -15.76 -14.23
CA PRO A 8 6.84 -15.51 -13.07
C PRO A 8 6.59 -16.86 -12.39
N PRO A 9 6.77 -16.97 -11.07
CA PRO A 9 6.49 -18.23 -10.40
C PRO A 9 5.05 -18.59 -10.76
N ALA A 10 4.87 -19.73 -11.41
CA ALA A 10 3.55 -20.29 -11.63
C ALA A 10 2.98 -20.54 -10.23
N LYS A 11 2.24 -19.57 -9.68
CA LYS A 11 1.42 -19.80 -8.50
C LYS A 11 0.52 -20.94 -8.93
N LYS A 12 0.72 -22.12 -8.36
CA LYS A 12 -0.25 -23.20 -8.48
C LYS A 12 -1.53 -22.65 -7.89
N ARG A 13 -2.37 -22.09 -8.74
CA ARG A 13 -3.73 -21.79 -8.40
C ARG A 13 -4.38 -23.10 -8.01
N LYS A 14 -4.99 -23.12 -6.85
CA LYS A 14 -6.03 -24.11 -6.62
C LYS A 14 -7.08 -23.84 -7.70
N ALA A 15 -7.18 -24.77 -8.63
CA ALA A 15 -8.20 -24.69 -9.66
C ALA A 15 -9.55 -24.45 -8.97
N GLY A 16 -10.25 -23.36 -9.28
CA GLY A 16 -11.55 -23.04 -8.73
C GLY A 16 -11.64 -21.80 -7.84
N ASP A 17 -10.53 -21.17 -7.39
CA ASP A 17 -10.60 -20.01 -6.49
C ASP A 17 -11.40 -18.85 -7.12
N LEU A 18 -11.29 -18.60 -8.41
CA LEU A 18 -12.04 -17.57 -9.11
C LEU A 18 -13.53 -17.94 -9.25
N ASP A 19 -13.82 -19.20 -9.56
CA ASP A 19 -15.19 -19.72 -9.69
C ASP A 19 -15.87 -19.78 -8.32
N ASP A 20 -15.15 -20.14 -7.26
CA ASP A 20 -15.65 -20.11 -5.88
C ASP A 20 -15.99 -18.69 -5.44
N LEU A 21 -15.16 -17.70 -5.77
CA LEU A 21 -15.43 -16.28 -5.49
C LEU A 21 -16.65 -15.77 -6.27
N LYS A 22 -16.89 -16.25 -7.49
CA LYS A 22 -18.07 -15.92 -8.27
C LYS A 22 -19.33 -16.57 -7.69
N GLN A 23 -19.24 -17.80 -7.19
CA GLN A 23 -20.36 -18.55 -6.61
C GLN A 23 -20.80 -18.01 -5.25
N GLU A 24 -19.92 -17.41 -4.46
CA GLU A 24 -20.23 -16.85 -3.14
C GLU A 24 -21.30 -15.76 -3.18
N LEU A 25 -21.48 -15.08 -4.31
CA LEU A 25 -22.53 -14.08 -4.51
C LEU A 25 -23.82 -14.66 -5.06
N ASP A 26 -23.87 -15.96 -5.33
CA ASP A 26 -25.03 -16.62 -5.94
C ASP A 26 -25.97 -17.15 -4.86
N ILE A 27 -26.65 -16.21 -4.19
CA ILE A 27 -27.74 -16.50 -3.25
C ILE A 27 -29.07 -16.21 -3.92
N ASP A 28 -30.08 -17.03 -3.65
CA ASP A 28 -31.41 -16.93 -4.24
C ASP A 28 -32.49 -16.43 -3.28
N PHE A 29 -32.13 -16.12 -2.03
CA PHE A 29 -33.07 -15.74 -0.97
C PHE A 29 -33.88 -14.48 -1.27
N HIS A 30 -33.40 -13.61 -2.13
CA HIS A 30 -34.10 -12.41 -2.57
C HIS A 30 -35.07 -12.66 -3.73
N LYS A 31 -34.86 -13.73 -4.47
CA LYS A 31 -35.65 -14.09 -5.66
C LYS A 31 -36.89 -14.94 -5.33
N VAL A 32 -36.85 -15.67 -4.22
CA VAL A 32 -37.94 -16.56 -3.81
C VAL A 32 -39.02 -15.79 -3.08
N THR A 33 -40.24 -16.34 -3.08
CA THR A 33 -41.36 -15.75 -2.36
C THR A 33 -41.16 -15.86 -0.83
N PRO A 34 -41.69 -14.92 -0.03
CA PRO A 34 -41.60 -15.02 1.43
C PRO A 34 -42.20 -16.34 1.98
N GLU A 35 -43.24 -16.85 1.40
CA GLU A 35 -43.90 -18.10 1.82
C GLU A 35 -42.94 -19.28 1.64
N GLU A 36 -42.22 -19.35 0.56
CA GLU A 36 -41.19 -20.38 0.31
C GLU A 36 -40.08 -20.32 1.37
N LEU A 37 -39.65 -19.13 1.76
CA LEU A 37 -38.66 -18.96 2.83
C LEU A 37 -39.17 -19.44 4.16
N TYR A 38 -40.46 -19.19 4.47
CA TYR A 38 -41.09 -19.69 5.71
C TYR A 38 -41.09 -21.21 5.75
N GLN A 39 -41.31 -21.85 4.64
CA GLN A 39 -41.26 -23.32 4.52
C GLN A 39 -39.82 -23.84 4.64
N ARG A 40 -38.85 -23.20 3.96
CA ARG A 40 -37.44 -23.61 4.03
C ARG A 40 -36.89 -23.58 5.45
N PHE A 41 -37.18 -22.52 6.18
CA PHE A 41 -36.66 -22.31 7.53
C PHE A 41 -37.60 -22.80 8.62
N GLN A 42 -38.78 -23.33 8.25
CA GLN A 42 -39.82 -23.80 9.23
C GLN A 42 -40.18 -22.74 10.26
N THR A 43 -40.40 -21.50 9.82
CA THR A 43 -40.70 -20.36 10.61
C THR A 43 -42.05 -19.76 10.24
N HIS A 44 -42.62 -18.92 11.12
CA HIS A 44 -43.84 -18.19 10.88
C HIS A 44 -43.60 -16.70 11.03
N PRO A 45 -44.17 -15.83 10.15
CA PRO A 45 -43.86 -14.40 10.15
C PRO A 45 -44.32 -13.66 11.40
N GLU A 46 -45.34 -14.18 12.11
CA GLU A 46 -45.87 -13.54 13.34
C GLU A 46 -45.33 -14.20 14.59
N ASN A 47 -45.19 -15.50 14.60
CA ASN A 47 -44.79 -16.27 15.79
C ASN A 47 -43.28 -16.56 15.85
N GLY A 48 -42.58 -16.50 14.73
CA GLY A 48 -41.16 -16.86 14.64
C GLY A 48 -40.92 -18.36 14.87
N LEU A 49 -39.69 -18.68 15.24
CA LEU A 49 -39.26 -20.05 15.59
C LEU A 49 -39.70 -20.42 17.00
N SER A 50 -40.00 -21.72 17.25
CA SER A 50 -40.11 -22.24 18.61
C SER A 50 -38.73 -22.26 19.28
N HIS A 51 -38.70 -22.18 20.61
CA HIS A 51 -37.45 -22.25 21.37
C HIS A 51 -36.69 -23.57 21.13
N ALA A 52 -37.42 -24.68 21.00
CA ALA A 52 -36.81 -25.98 20.69
C ALA A 52 -36.16 -26.01 19.32
N LYS A 53 -36.81 -25.47 18.31
CA LYS A 53 -36.24 -25.38 16.94
C LYS A 53 -35.04 -24.42 16.87
N ALA A 54 -35.12 -23.29 17.57
CA ALA A 54 -34.01 -22.35 17.67
C ALA A 54 -32.77 -22.99 18.31
N LYS A 55 -32.95 -23.75 19.38
CA LYS A 55 -31.87 -24.49 20.05
C LYS A 55 -31.27 -25.55 19.13
N GLU A 56 -32.10 -26.30 18.42
CA GLU A 56 -31.65 -27.30 17.44
C GLU A 56 -30.82 -26.65 16.32
N ASN A 57 -31.26 -25.54 15.78
CA ASN A 57 -30.54 -24.81 14.74
C ASN A 57 -29.19 -24.24 15.25
N LEU A 58 -29.18 -23.76 16.50
CA LEU A 58 -27.94 -23.27 17.12
C LEU A 58 -26.91 -24.37 17.31
N GLU A 59 -27.32 -25.56 17.73
CA GLU A 59 -26.47 -26.73 17.87
C GLU A 59 -25.95 -27.21 16.50
N ARG A 60 -26.78 -27.16 15.47
CA ARG A 60 -26.42 -27.57 14.09
C ARG A 60 -25.45 -26.61 13.42
N ASP A 61 -25.75 -25.30 13.45
CA ASP A 61 -25.07 -24.30 12.64
C ASP A 61 -24.01 -23.50 13.46
N GLY A 62 -24.01 -23.61 14.75
CA GLY A 62 -23.14 -22.87 15.65
C GLY A 62 -23.58 -21.43 15.90
N PRO A 63 -22.83 -20.66 16.69
CA PRO A 63 -23.19 -19.30 17.04
C PRO A 63 -23.06 -18.34 15.85
N ASN A 64 -23.84 -17.27 15.86
CA ASN A 64 -23.75 -16.18 14.90
C ASN A 64 -22.56 -15.27 15.26
N ALA A 65 -21.37 -15.76 15.04
CA ALA A 65 -20.13 -15.06 15.34
C ALA A 65 -19.07 -15.37 14.28
N LEU A 66 -18.15 -14.43 14.07
CA LEU A 66 -17.04 -14.63 13.17
C LEU A 66 -16.01 -15.58 13.79
N THR A 67 -15.61 -16.60 13.03
CA THR A 67 -14.60 -17.54 13.47
C THR A 67 -13.20 -16.93 13.37
N PRO A 68 -12.40 -16.88 14.44
CA PRO A 68 -11.04 -16.39 14.36
C PRO A 68 -10.19 -17.31 13.47
N PRO A 69 -9.26 -16.75 12.66
CA PRO A 69 -8.40 -17.54 11.80
C PRO A 69 -7.49 -18.42 12.64
N LYS A 70 -7.13 -19.60 12.12
CA LYS A 70 -6.08 -20.43 12.72
C LYS A 70 -4.77 -19.68 12.65
N GLN A 71 -4.24 -19.30 13.80
CA GLN A 71 -2.94 -18.66 13.90
C GLN A 71 -1.85 -19.70 14.07
N THR A 72 -0.73 -19.53 13.38
CA THR A 72 0.48 -20.27 13.65
C THR A 72 0.96 -19.94 15.07
N PRO A 73 1.33 -20.91 15.92
CA PRO A 73 1.86 -20.61 17.24
C PRO A 73 3.04 -19.65 17.17
N GLU A 74 3.11 -18.70 18.10
CA GLU A 74 4.16 -17.67 18.10
C GLU A 74 5.58 -18.25 18.19
N TRP A 75 5.74 -19.34 18.92
CA TRP A 75 7.05 -20.00 19.04
C TRP A 75 7.54 -20.58 17.71
N VAL A 76 6.63 -21.05 16.83
CA VAL A 76 6.96 -21.51 15.47
C VAL A 76 7.45 -20.35 14.60
N LYS A 77 6.82 -19.19 14.70
CA LYS A 77 7.26 -17.97 13.99
C LYS A 77 8.64 -17.54 14.44
N PHE A 78 8.85 -17.52 15.75
CA PHE A 78 10.14 -17.21 16.34
C PHE A 78 11.24 -18.16 15.85
N CYS A 79 10.98 -19.47 15.85
CA CYS A 79 11.93 -20.46 15.36
C CYS A 79 12.23 -20.30 13.86
N LYS A 80 11.24 -19.98 13.04
CA LYS A 80 11.46 -19.71 11.62
C LYS A 80 12.39 -18.51 11.40
N ASN A 81 12.22 -17.45 12.16
CA ASN A 81 13.09 -16.28 12.08
C ASN A 81 14.50 -16.58 12.59
N LEU A 82 14.63 -17.47 13.57
CA LEU A 82 15.91 -17.81 14.16
C LEU A 82 16.76 -18.75 13.31
N PHE A 83 16.14 -19.61 12.47
CA PHE A 83 16.83 -20.68 11.73
C PHE A 83 16.73 -20.55 10.19
N GLY A 84 16.29 -19.41 9.66
CA GLY A 84 16.14 -19.19 8.22
C GLY A 84 17.32 -18.53 7.54
N GLY A 85 17.62 -18.87 6.29
CA GLY A 85 18.57 -18.18 5.41
C GLY A 85 20.01 -18.09 5.93
N PHE A 86 20.55 -16.88 6.02
CA PHE A 86 21.87 -16.64 6.59
C PHE A 86 22.01 -17.09 8.04
N ALA A 87 20.92 -17.08 8.79
CA ALA A 87 20.94 -17.53 10.18
C ALA A 87 21.38 -18.99 10.30
N LEU A 88 20.90 -19.86 9.41
CA LEU A 88 21.31 -21.27 9.39
C LEU A 88 22.81 -21.41 9.12
N LEU A 89 23.33 -20.67 8.17
CA LEU A 89 24.74 -20.71 7.81
C LEU A 89 25.62 -20.18 8.95
N LEU A 90 25.20 -19.10 9.61
CA LEU A 90 25.89 -18.56 10.78
C LEU A 90 25.83 -19.53 11.98
N TRP A 91 24.70 -20.22 12.20
CA TRP A 91 24.61 -21.27 13.21
C TRP A 91 25.57 -22.41 12.95
N ILE A 92 25.69 -22.87 11.71
CA ILE A 92 26.65 -23.90 11.34
C ILE A 92 28.07 -23.41 11.63
N GLY A 93 28.40 -22.18 11.26
CA GLY A 93 29.70 -21.58 11.59
C GLY A 93 29.97 -21.50 13.09
N ALA A 94 28.96 -21.08 13.89
CA ALA A 94 29.07 -21.03 15.34
C ALA A 94 29.29 -22.41 15.97
N ILE A 95 28.54 -23.41 15.52
CA ILE A 95 28.68 -24.81 16.01
C ILE A 95 30.07 -25.37 15.68
N LEU A 96 30.54 -25.13 14.46
CA LEU A 96 31.89 -25.54 14.07
C LEU A 96 32.98 -24.85 14.90
N CYS A 97 32.80 -23.57 15.23
CA CYS A 97 33.69 -22.83 16.12
C CYS A 97 33.73 -23.45 17.54
N PHE A 98 32.58 -23.79 18.10
CA PHE A 98 32.51 -24.41 19.42
C PHE A 98 33.11 -25.82 19.43
N ILE A 99 32.89 -26.62 18.38
CA ILE A 99 33.49 -27.95 18.24
C ILE A 99 34.99 -27.83 18.12
N ALA A 100 35.51 -26.95 17.31
CA ALA A 100 36.94 -26.69 17.15
C ALA A 100 37.59 -26.29 18.49
N TYR A 101 36.93 -25.36 19.21
CA TYR A 101 37.41 -24.95 20.53
C TYR A 101 37.40 -26.13 21.54
N GLY A 102 36.34 -26.92 21.57
CA GLY A 102 36.25 -28.08 22.43
C GLY A 102 37.33 -29.13 22.17
N ILE A 103 37.65 -29.37 20.90
CA ILE A 103 38.75 -30.28 20.51
C ILE A 103 40.11 -29.72 20.92
N GLN A 104 40.35 -28.45 20.70
CA GLN A 104 41.57 -27.76 21.13
C GLN A 104 41.72 -27.79 22.66
N ALA A 105 40.64 -27.56 23.42
CA ALA A 105 40.66 -27.59 24.86
C ALA A 105 40.96 -28.98 25.43
N SER A 106 40.55 -30.05 24.72
CA SER A 106 40.80 -31.42 25.13
C SER A 106 42.20 -31.93 24.76
N THR A 107 42.85 -31.34 23.73
CA THR A 107 44.13 -31.84 23.20
C THR A 107 45.32 -30.95 23.54
N VAL A 108 45.10 -29.69 23.92
CA VAL A 108 46.14 -28.69 24.21
C VAL A 108 45.94 -28.14 25.60
N GLU A 109 47.01 -27.95 26.40
CA GLU A 109 46.95 -27.40 27.75
C GLU A 109 46.47 -25.94 27.80
N GLU A 110 46.85 -25.12 26.82
CA GLU A 110 46.42 -23.74 26.67
C GLU A 110 45.72 -23.55 25.32
N PRO A 111 44.40 -23.76 25.22
CA PRO A 111 43.67 -23.55 23.97
C PRO A 111 43.56 -22.06 23.62
N ALA A 112 43.63 -21.75 22.34
CA ALA A 112 43.36 -20.40 21.85
C ALA A 112 41.85 -20.08 21.94
N ASP A 113 41.50 -18.96 22.55
CA ASP A 113 40.10 -18.58 22.77
C ASP A 113 39.40 -17.96 21.53
N ASP A 114 40.11 -17.80 20.45
CA ASP A 114 39.61 -17.12 19.24
C ASP A 114 38.34 -17.77 18.68
N ASN A 115 38.32 -19.10 18.58
CA ASN A 115 37.17 -19.83 18.07
C ASN A 115 35.96 -19.76 19.01
N LEU A 116 36.21 -19.74 20.35
CA LEU A 116 35.14 -19.53 21.33
C LEU A 116 34.48 -18.16 21.19
N TYR A 117 35.26 -17.11 21.09
CA TYR A 117 34.75 -15.75 20.91
C TYR A 117 34.04 -15.58 19.59
N LEU A 118 34.57 -16.13 18.51
CA LEU A 118 33.94 -16.11 17.18
C LEU A 118 32.58 -16.81 17.21
N GLY A 119 32.48 -17.99 17.81
CA GLY A 119 31.24 -18.72 17.96
C GLY A 119 30.20 -17.95 18.79
N ILE A 120 30.61 -17.33 19.89
CA ILE A 120 29.70 -16.51 20.73
C ILE A 120 29.17 -15.30 19.94
N VAL A 121 30.03 -14.59 19.21
CA VAL A 121 29.61 -13.42 18.42
C VAL A 121 28.64 -13.82 17.31
N LEU A 122 28.93 -14.91 16.58
CA LEU A 122 28.02 -15.40 15.53
C LEU A 122 26.66 -15.79 16.11
N ALA A 123 26.63 -16.51 17.23
CA ALA A 123 25.39 -16.87 17.90
C ALA A 123 24.61 -15.64 18.37
N ALA A 124 25.28 -14.64 18.94
CA ALA A 124 24.66 -13.42 19.40
C ALA A 124 24.05 -12.62 18.23
N VAL A 125 24.74 -12.52 17.11
CA VAL A 125 24.25 -11.84 15.90
C VAL A 125 22.96 -12.51 15.38
N VAL A 126 22.95 -13.84 15.30
CA VAL A 126 21.79 -14.60 14.86
C VAL A 126 20.59 -14.36 15.81
N ILE A 127 20.82 -14.46 17.11
CA ILE A 127 19.75 -14.29 18.10
C ILE A 127 19.16 -12.88 18.06
N VAL A 128 19.99 -11.85 18.02
CA VAL A 128 19.53 -10.45 17.96
C VAL A 128 18.74 -10.19 16.67
N THR A 129 19.23 -10.67 15.54
CA THR A 129 18.54 -10.52 14.25
C THR A 129 17.19 -11.25 14.24
N GLY A 130 17.16 -12.45 14.77
CA GLY A 130 15.93 -13.27 14.89
C GLY A 130 14.88 -12.61 15.78
N ILE A 131 15.28 -12.08 16.94
CA ILE A 131 14.37 -11.35 17.85
C ILE A 131 13.80 -10.11 17.17
N PHE A 132 14.63 -9.37 16.45
CA PHE A 132 14.19 -8.16 15.74
C PHE A 132 13.18 -8.49 14.64
N SER A 133 13.43 -9.50 13.83
CA SER A 133 12.51 -9.96 12.79
C SER A 133 11.18 -10.46 13.37
N TYR A 134 11.23 -11.22 14.47
CA TYR A 134 10.03 -11.68 15.15
C TYR A 134 9.19 -10.51 15.69
N TYR A 135 9.83 -9.51 16.28
CA TYR A 135 9.13 -8.33 16.80
C TYR A 135 8.36 -7.61 15.70
N GLN A 136 8.90 -7.53 14.49
CA GLN A 136 8.22 -6.91 13.36
C GLN A 136 7.03 -7.73 12.86
N GLU A 137 7.15 -9.05 12.79
CA GLU A 137 6.05 -9.92 12.35
C GLU A 137 4.88 -9.95 13.33
N SER A 138 5.13 -9.78 14.63
CA SER A 138 4.09 -9.89 15.66
C SER A 138 3.03 -8.78 15.61
N LYS A 139 3.26 -7.72 14.85
CA LYS A 139 2.34 -6.57 14.73
C LYS A 139 1.17 -6.76 13.77
N SER A 140 1.10 -7.85 12.99
CA SER A 140 0.21 -7.97 11.82
C SER A 140 -1.13 -8.68 12.05
N SER A 141 -1.48 -9.16 13.25
CA SER A 141 -2.60 -10.11 13.44
C SER A 141 -3.90 -9.55 14.03
N LYS A 142 -4.20 -8.23 13.88
CA LYS A 142 -5.37 -7.61 14.53
C LYS A 142 -6.62 -7.40 13.64
N ILE A 143 -6.62 -7.89 12.40
CA ILE A 143 -7.74 -7.68 11.45
C ILE A 143 -9.03 -8.31 11.96
N MET A 144 -8.96 -9.52 12.49
CA MET A 144 -10.15 -10.26 12.94
C MET A 144 -10.81 -9.60 14.15
N GLU A 145 -10.03 -8.98 15.02
CA GLU A 145 -10.57 -8.22 16.17
C GLU A 145 -11.42 -7.04 15.71
N SER A 146 -10.99 -6.33 14.67
CA SER A 146 -11.77 -5.23 14.09
C SER A 146 -13.08 -5.71 13.48
N PHE A 147 -13.09 -6.87 12.82
CA PHE A 147 -14.35 -7.46 12.33
C PHE A 147 -15.27 -7.85 13.46
N LYS A 148 -14.75 -8.41 14.55
CA LYS A 148 -15.54 -8.74 15.74
C LYS A 148 -16.22 -7.53 16.37
N ASN A 149 -15.55 -6.38 16.41
CA ASN A 149 -16.09 -5.14 16.96
C ASN A 149 -17.24 -4.56 16.13
N MET A 150 -17.46 -5.05 14.92
CA MET A 150 -18.59 -4.65 14.07
C MET A 150 -19.88 -5.43 14.38
N VAL A 151 -19.82 -6.47 15.18
CA VAL A 151 -20.97 -7.31 15.55
C VAL A 151 -21.79 -6.57 16.62
N PRO A 152 -23.12 -6.41 16.45
CA PRO A 152 -23.96 -5.86 17.50
C PRO A 152 -24.03 -6.82 18.70
N GLN A 153 -24.16 -6.27 19.91
CA GLN A 153 -24.21 -7.09 21.12
C GLN A 153 -25.57 -7.79 21.33
N PHE A 154 -26.67 -7.12 20.97
CA PHE A 154 -28.01 -7.60 21.18
C PHE A 154 -28.87 -7.44 19.94
N ALA A 155 -29.85 -8.32 19.80
CA ALA A 155 -30.84 -8.29 18.73
C ALA A 155 -32.23 -8.57 19.29
N THR A 156 -33.26 -7.91 18.73
CA THR A 156 -34.65 -8.17 19.07
C THR A 156 -35.21 -9.20 18.11
N VAL A 157 -35.67 -10.33 18.64
CA VAL A 157 -36.24 -11.43 17.85
C VAL A 157 -37.64 -11.75 18.31
N ILE A 158 -38.44 -12.35 17.43
CA ILE A 158 -39.78 -12.88 17.73
C ILE A 158 -39.69 -14.39 17.76
N ARG A 159 -39.89 -14.98 18.91
CA ARG A 159 -39.97 -16.43 19.10
C ARG A 159 -41.25 -16.78 19.88
N GLU A 160 -42.02 -17.75 19.39
CA GLU A 160 -43.29 -18.18 19.98
C GLU A 160 -44.30 -17.04 20.18
N GLY A 161 -44.28 -16.04 19.30
CA GLY A 161 -45.15 -14.87 19.37
C GLY A 161 -44.71 -13.76 20.32
N GLU A 162 -43.64 -13.95 21.07
CA GLU A 162 -43.10 -12.96 22.00
C GLU A 162 -41.86 -12.28 21.47
N LYS A 163 -41.72 -10.96 21.69
CA LYS A 163 -40.49 -10.19 21.38
C LYS A 163 -39.49 -10.41 22.49
N LEU A 164 -38.32 -10.95 22.12
CA LEU A 164 -37.24 -11.21 23.04
C LEU A 164 -36.01 -10.40 22.62
N THR A 165 -35.26 -9.91 23.59
CA THR A 165 -33.92 -9.34 23.36
C THR A 165 -32.88 -10.41 23.64
N LEU A 166 -32.20 -10.90 22.60
CA LEU A 166 -31.18 -11.92 22.70
C LEU A 166 -29.81 -11.33 22.39
N ARG A 167 -28.76 -12.01 22.84
CA ARG A 167 -27.43 -11.74 22.33
C ARG A 167 -27.39 -12.08 20.84
N ALA A 168 -26.75 -11.24 20.04
CA ALA A 168 -26.66 -11.47 18.59
C ALA A 168 -26.04 -12.83 18.25
N GLU A 169 -25.18 -13.35 19.10
CA GLU A 169 -24.58 -14.67 18.95
C GLU A 169 -25.57 -15.83 18.97
N ASP A 170 -26.74 -15.64 19.60
CA ASP A 170 -27.76 -16.67 19.73
C ASP A 170 -28.77 -16.69 18.58
N LEU A 171 -28.61 -15.82 17.58
CA LEU A 171 -29.45 -15.84 16.38
C LEU A 171 -29.19 -17.08 15.53
N VAL A 172 -30.25 -17.64 14.99
CA VAL A 172 -30.22 -18.82 14.13
C VAL A 172 -30.98 -18.58 12.82
N LEU A 173 -30.75 -19.42 11.83
CA LEU A 173 -31.48 -19.34 10.57
C LEU A 173 -33.00 -19.47 10.80
N GLY A 174 -33.75 -18.60 10.17
CA GLY A 174 -35.20 -18.59 10.29
C GLY A 174 -35.75 -17.72 11.42
N ASP A 175 -34.92 -17.12 12.28
CA ASP A 175 -35.36 -16.16 13.27
C ASP A 175 -36.00 -14.92 12.61
N ILE A 176 -37.08 -14.45 13.15
CA ILE A 176 -37.73 -13.20 12.77
C ILE A 176 -37.10 -12.09 13.60
N VAL A 177 -36.36 -11.21 12.97
CA VAL A 177 -35.62 -10.11 13.61
C VAL A 177 -36.33 -8.79 13.32
N GLU A 178 -36.45 -7.95 14.32
CA GLU A 178 -36.96 -6.59 14.22
C GLU A 178 -35.77 -5.62 14.36
N VAL A 179 -35.59 -4.77 13.36
CA VAL A 179 -34.49 -3.78 13.31
C VAL A 179 -35.11 -2.39 13.21
N LYS A 180 -34.61 -1.45 13.99
CA LYS A 180 -35.08 -0.07 14.04
C LYS A 180 -33.94 0.91 13.87
N PHE A 181 -34.27 2.17 13.69
CA PHE A 181 -33.33 3.28 13.63
C PHE A 181 -32.23 3.20 14.72
N GLY A 182 -31.00 3.31 14.32
CA GLY A 182 -29.84 3.27 15.19
C GLY A 182 -29.24 1.89 15.45
N ASP A 183 -29.93 0.81 15.06
CA ASP A 183 -29.45 -0.54 15.25
C ASP A 183 -28.46 -0.95 14.15
N ARG A 184 -27.47 -1.77 14.52
CA ARG A 184 -26.69 -2.54 13.54
C ARG A 184 -27.47 -3.81 13.20
N ILE A 185 -27.44 -4.20 11.93
CA ILE A 185 -28.14 -5.40 11.47
C ILE A 185 -27.36 -6.62 11.97
N PRO A 186 -28.01 -7.54 12.72
CA PRO A 186 -27.30 -8.60 13.46
C PRO A 186 -26.93 -9.83 12.62
N ALA A 187 -27.54 -9.99 11.44
CA ALA A 187 -27.26 -11.07 10.50
C ALA A 187 -27.79 -10.66 9.14
N ASP A 188 -27.46 -11.41 8.08
CA ASP A 188 -28.09 -11.19 6.77
C ASP A 188 -29.57 -11.56 6.86
N ILE A 189 -30.44 -10.60 6.53
CA ILE A 189 -31.91 -10.77 6.63
C ILE A 189 -32.59 -10.50 5.30
N ARG A 190 -33.65 -11.29 5.02
CA ARG A 190 -34.61 -11.00 3.98
C ARG A 190 -35.72 -10.15 4.59
N ILE A 191 -35.93 -8.95 4.08
CA ILE A 191 -36.96 -8.03 4.61
C ILE A 191 -38.34 -8.49 4.19
N ILE A 192 -39.24 -8.67 5.17
CA ILE A 192 -40.63 -9.07 4.97
C ILE A 192 -41.61 -7.92 5.18
N GLU A 193 -41.25 -6.95 6.01
CA GLU A 193 -42.03 -5.75 6.27
C GLU A 193 -41.05 -4.59 6.56
N ALA A 194 -41.27 -3.44 5.98
CA ALA A 194 -40.46 -2.26 6.21
C ALA A 194 -41.31 -0.99 6.20
N ARG A 195 -40.97 -0.03 7.07
CA ARG A 195 -41.62 1.28 7.17
C ARG A 195 -40.59 2.38 7.07
N GLY A 196 -40.43 2.94 5.88
CA GLY A 196 -39.43 3.99 5.63
C GLY A 196 -38.00 3.60 5.97
N PHE A 197 -37.66 2.32 5.79
CA PHE A 197 -36.39 1.76 6.23
C PHE A 197 -35.27 2.12 5.25
N LYS A 198 -34.23 2.72 5.78
CA LYS A 198 -33.00 3.03 5.04
C LYS A 198 -31.78 2.49 5.78
N VAL A 199 -30.83 1.98 5.03
CA VAL A 199 -29.60 1.40 5.57
C VAL A 199 -28.37 2.11 5.00
N ASP A 200 -27.31 2.16 5.77
CA ASP A 200 -26.00 2.60 5.35
C ASP A 200 -25.15 1.38 5.02
N ASN A 201 -24.94 1.13 3.73
CA ASN A 201 -24.15 0.01 3.22
C ASN A 201 -22.70 0.39 2.94
N SER A 202 -22.18 1.48 3.48
CA SER A 202 -20.81 1.92 3.22
C SER A 202 -19.75 0.88 3.53
N SER A 203 -19.98 0.03 4.52
CA SER A 203 -19.10 -1.09 4.87
C SER A 203 -19.01 -2.18 3.79
N LEU A 204 -20.00 -2.28 2.91
CA LEU A 204 -20.04 -3.28 1.82
C LEU A 204 -19.75 -2.69 0.44
N THR A 205 -20.24 -1.49 0.17
CA THR A 205 -20.18 -0.86 -1.15
C THR A 205 -19.25 0.33 -1.25
N GLY A 206 -18.80 0.85 -0.10
CA GLY A 206 -18.02 2.08 -0.03
C GLY A 206 -18.84 3.36 -0.18
N GLU A 207 -20.12 3.25 -0.50
CA GLU A 207 -21.00 4.40 -0.70
C GLU A 207 -21.74 4.76 0.59
N SER A 208 -21.55 5.99 1.08
CA SER A 208 -22.12 6.46 2.34
C SER A 208 -23.57 6.95 2.24
N GLU A 209 -24.12 7.03 1.03
CA GLU A 209 -25.49 7.46 0.81
C GLU A 209 -26.46 6.40 1.36
N PRO A 210 -27.44 6.80 2.21
CA PRO A 210 -28.44 5.85 2.72
C PRO A 210 -29.27 5.23 1.60
N GLN A 211 -29.41 3.92 1.62
CA GLN A 211 -30.18 3.16 0.64
C GLN A 211 -31.53 2.75 1.20
N SER A 212 -32.60 3.01 0.43
CA SER A 212 -33.94 2.58 0.79
C SER A 212 -34.10 1.07 0.69
N ARG A 213 -34.75 0.45 1.65
CA ARG A 213 -35.03 -0.99 1.68
C ARG A 213 -36.51 -1.27 1.91
N GLY A 214 -37.02 -2.30 1.26
CA GLY A 214 -38.43 -2.70 1.34
C GLY A 214 -38.61 -4.19 1.09
N ALA A 215 -39.82 -4.70 1.16
CA ALA A 215 -40.09 -6.12 1.00
C ALA A 215 -40.07 -6.62 -0.45
N ASP A 216 -40.06 -5.74 -1.44
CA ASP A 216 -40.21 -6.08 -2.84
C ASP A 216 -38.85 -6.40 -3.49
N PHE A 217 -38.82 -7.45 -4.33
CA PHE A 217 -37.69 -7.79 -5.17
C PHE A 217 -37.49 -6.73 -6.26
N THR A 218 -36.27 -6.20 -6.40
CA THR A 218 -35.96 -5.13 -7.35
C THR A 218 -34.79 -5.40 -8.26
N ASN A 219 -33.87 -6.28 -7.90
CA ASN A 219 -32.67 -6.57 -8.68
C ASN A 219 -32.20 -7.99 -8.44
N GLU A 220 -31.67 -8.64 -9.47
CA GLU A 220 -31.08 -9.97 -9.37
C GLU A 220 -29.77 -9.99 -8.58
N ASN A 221 -29.03 -8.89 -8.56
CA ASN A 221 -27.82 -8.76 -7.77
C ASN A 221 -28.16 -8.63 -6.27
N PRO A 222 -27.70 -9.57 -5.40
CA PRO A 222 -28.03 -9.52 -3.98
C PRO A 222 -27.62 -8.22 -3.26
N LEU A 223 -26.55 -7.56 -3.71
CA LEU A 223 -26.06 -6.32 -3.12
C LEU A 223 -26.91 -5.09 -3.51
N GLU A 224 -27.60 -5.15 -4.63
CA GLU A 224 -28.40 -4.03 -5.17
C GLU A 224 -29.89 -4.16 -4.91
N THR A 225 -30.37 -5.37 -4.59
CA THR A 225 -31.80 -5.57 -4.30
C THR A 225 -32.25 -4.85 -3.02
N LYS A 226 -33.50 -4.34 -3.03
CA LYS A 226 -34.05 -3.61 -1.90
C LYS A 226 -34.61 -4.50 -0.78
N ASN A 227 -34.71 -5.81 -1.00
CA ASN A 227 -35.32 -6.71 -0.03
C ASN A 227 -34.34 -7.48 0.85
N LEU A 228 -33.08 -7.18 0.78
CA LEU A 228 -32.05 -7.74 1.65
C LEU A 228 -31.39 -6.64 2.48
N ALA A 229 -31.08 -6.96 3.73
CA ALA A 229 -30.21 -6.17 4.58
C ALA A 229 -29.10 -7.04 5.12
N PHE A 230 -27.89 -6.50 5.24
CA PHE A 230 -26.68 -7.27 5.48
C PHE A 230 -26.14 -7.07 6.88
N PHE A 231 -25.53 -8.12 7.40
CA PHE A 231 -24.87 -8.11 8.68
C PHE A 231 -23.85 -6.98 8.80
N SER A 232 -23.85 -6.32 9.96
CA SER A 232 -22.94 -5.23 10.32
C SER A 232 -23.13 -3.90 9.57
N THR A 233 -24.14 -3.75 8.74
CA THR A 233 -24.58 -2.46 8.22
C THR A 233 -25.47 -1.74 9.23
N ASN A 234 -25.61 -0.43 9.12
CA ASN A 234 -26.39 0.37 10.07
C ASN A 234 -27.76 0.72 9.53
N ALA A 235 -28.78 0.63 10.35
CA ALA A 235 -30.09 1.17 10.06
C ALA A 235 -30.10 2.67 10.38
N VAL A 236 -30.35 3.52 9.36
CA VAL A 236 -30.31 4.99 9.51
C VAL A 236 -31.67 5.62 9.69
N GLU A 237 -32.71 5.03 9.12
CA GLU A 237 -34.09 5.50 9.25
C GLU A 237 -35.09 4.33 9.27
N GLY A 238 -36.22 4.52 9.96
CA GLY A 238 -37.34 3.62 9.90
C GLY A 238 -37.16 2.33 10.67
N THR A 239 -38.07 1.39 10.42
CA THR A 239 -38.10 0.06 11.03
C THR A 239 -38.32 -1.01 9.99
N ALA A 240 -37.78 -2.19 10.22
CA ALA A 240 -37.96 -3.35 9.36
C ALA A 240 -38.04 -4.62 10.18
N LYS A 241 -38.72 -5.62 9.60
CA LYS A 241 -38.84 -6.97 10.11
C LYS A 241 -38.37 -7.92 9.04
N GLY A 242 -37.54 -8.87 9.38
CA GLY A 242 -36.92 -9.76 8.40
C GLY A 242 -36.61 -11.14 8.95
N ILE A 243 -36.40 -12.08 8.02
CA ILE A 243 -36.01 -13.46 8.32
C ILE A 243 -34.50 -13.55 8.20
N VAL A 244 -33.85 -14.12 9.20
CA VAL A 244 -32.39 -14.43 9.15
C VAL A 244 -32.16 -15.50 8.11
N ILE A 245 -31.39 -15.18 7.08
CA ILE A 245 -31.06 -16.09 5.96
C ILE A 245 -29.64 -16.63 6.03
N CYS A 246 -28.70 -15.88 6.61
CA CYS A 246 -27.32 -16.29 6.82
C CYS A 246 -26.82 -15.78 8.17
N CYS A 247 -25.99 -16.57 8.82
CA CYS A 247 -25.41 -16.26 10.12
C CYS A 247 -23.88 -16.41 10.12
N GLY A 248 -23.20 -15.60 10.93
CA GLY A 248 -21.76 -15.73 11.19
C GLY A 248 -20.90 -15.69 9.94
N ASP A 249 -20.10 -16.71 9.73
CA ASP A 249 -19.17 -16.81 8.60
C ASP A 249 -19.84 -16.93 7.23
N ASN A 250 -21.11 -17.31 7.19
CA ASN A 250 -21.87 -17.42 5.96
C ASN A 250 -22.52 -16.11 5.50
N THR A 251 -22.47 -15.07 6.33
CA THR A 251 -22.91 -13.72 5.94
C THR A 251 -21.96 -13.12 4.92
N VAL A 252 -22.40 -12.12 4.18
CA VAL A 252 -21.53 -11.40 3.22
C VAL A 252 -20.32 -10.80 3.95
N MET A 253 -20.54 -10.17 5.10
CA MET A 253 -19.47 -9.62 5.93
C MET A 253 -18.56 -10.72 6.48
N GLY A 254 -19.11 -11.87 6.87
CA GLY A 254 -18.33 -13.02 7.32
C GLY A 254 -17.45 -13.61 6.23
N ARG A 255 -17.93 -13.64 4.99
CA ARG A 255 -17.14 -14.05 3.82
C ARG A 255 -16.01 -13.07 3.53
N ILE A 256 -16.27 -11.77 3.62
CA ILE A 256 -15.24 -10.74 3.48
C ILE A 256 -14.17 -10.89 4.57
N ALA A 257 -14.57 -11.10 5.82
CA ALA A 257 -13.65 -11.32 6.94
C ALA A 257 -12.83 -12.60 6.73
N GLY A 258 -13.45 -13.68 6.27
CA GLY A 258 -12.80 -14.93 5.94
C GLY A 258 -11.77 -14.78 4.82
N LEU A 259 -12.10 -14.08 3.76
CA LEU A 259 -11.18 -13.77 2.66
C LEU A 259 -10.01 -12.91 3.16
N ALA A 260 -10.28 -11.85 3.91
CA ALA A 260 -9.24 -10.95 4.40
C ALA A 260 -8.27 -11.65 5.36
N SER A 261 -8.74 -12.55 6.22
CA SER A 261 -7.91 -13.26 7.19
C SER A 261 -7.26 -14.53 6.63
N GLY A 262 -7.87 -15.16 5.63
CA GLY A 262 -7.37 -16.36 4.97
C GLY A 262 -6.41 -16.10 3.81
N LEU A 263 -6.29 -14.85 3.36
CA LEU A 263 -5.38 -14.48 2.29
C LEU A 263 -3.94 -14.51 2.78
N ASP A 264 -3.15 -15.35 2.10
CA ASP A 264 -1.71 -15.36 2.27
C ASP A 264 -1.14 -14.18 1.46
N THR A 265 -0.51 -13.23 2.15
CA THR A 265 0.29 -12.22 1.49
C THR A 265 1.55 -12.91 0.99
N GLY A 266 1.69 -13.05 -0.33
CA GLY A 266 2.93 -13.54 -0.93
C GLY A 266 4.12 -12.68 -0.49
N GLU A 267 5.33 -13.21 -0.70
CA GLU A 267 6.56 -12.47 -0.41
C GLU A 267 6.62 -11.16 -1.20
N THR A 268 7.08 -10.09 -0.56
CA THR A 268 7.30 -8.81 -1.20
C THR A 268 8.43 -8.91 -2.24
N PRO A 269 8.49 -8.04 -3.25
CA PRO A 269 9.58 -8.04 -4.23
C PRO A 269 10.97 -7.97 -3.60
N ILE A 270 11.14 -7.14 -2.58
CA ILE A 270 12.43 -7.03 -1.88
C ILE A 270 12.77 -8.30 -1.09
N ALA A 271 11.78 -8.98 -0.50
CA ALA A 271 11.99 -10.24 0.18
C ALA A 271 12.46 -11.33 -0.79
N LYS A 272 11.87 -11.42 -1.98
CA LYS A 272 12.31 -12.34 -3.04
C LYS A 272 13.75 -12.06 -3.47
N GLU A 273 14.13 -10.81 -3.62
CA GLU A 273 15.48 -10.41 -3.96
C GLU A 273 16.49 -10.78 -2.87
N ILE A 274 16.13 -10.55 -1.61
CA ILE A 274 16.96 -10.92 -0.46
C ILE A 274 17.12 -12.46 -0.40
N HIS A 275 16.06 -13.22 -0.60
CA HIS A 275 16.15 -14.70 -0.64
C HIS A 275 17.03 -15.19 -1.78
N HIS A 276 16.91 -14.63 -2.97
CA HIS A 276 17.78 -14.96 -4.09
C HIS A 276 19.25 -14.68 -3.79
N PHE A 277 19.51 -13.53 -3.21
CA PHE A 277 20.85 -13.14 -2.80
C PHE A 277 21.43 -14.09 -1.73
N ILE A 278 20.64 -14.44 -0.72
CA ILE A 278 21.01 -15.40 0.33
C ILE A 278 21.39 -16.74 -0.29
N HIS A 279 20.58 -17.27 -1.20
CA HIS A 279 20.88 -18.53 -1.88
C HIS A 279 22.17 -18.46 -2.70
N LEU A 280 22.38 -17.37 -3.41
CA LEU A 280 23.59 -17.17 -4.19
C LEU A 280 24.84 -17.16 -3.30
N ILE A 281 24.84 -16.37 -2.25
CA ILE A 281 25.97 -16.25 -1.32
C ILE A 281 26.20 -17.54 -0.56
N THR A 282 25.16 -18.23 -0.13
CA THR A 282 25.25 -19.54 0.52
C THR A 282 25.89 -20.57 -0.40
N GLY A 283 25.47 -20.59 -1.67
CA GLY A 283 26.07 -21.47 -2.68
C GLY A 283 27.56 -21.21 -2.89
N VAL A 284 27.95 -19.94 -3.02
CA VAL A 284 29.36 -19.53 -3.17
C VAL A 284 30.18 -19.91 -1.92
N ALA A 285 29.65 -19.61 -0.72
CA ALA A 285 30.35 -19.93 0.53
C ALA A 285 30.57 -21.43 0.71
N VAL A 286 29.55 -22.25 0.47
CA VAL A 286 29.64 -23.70 0.56
C VAL A 286 30.61 -24.26 -0.47
N PHE A 287 30.53 -23.80 -1.73
CA PHE A 287 31.42 -24.23 -2.81
C PHE A 287 32.88 -23.92 -2.48
N LEU A 288 33.19 -22.70 -2.10
CA LEU A 288 34.55 -22.28 -1.73
C LEU A 288 35.03 -23.02 -0.49
N GLY A 289 34.21 -23.12 0.55
CA GLY A 289 34.55 -23.80 1.78
C GLY A 289 34.90 -25.26 1.55
N VAL A 290 34.07 -26.01 0.84
CA VAL A 290 34.30 -27.41 0.52
C VAL A 290 35.51 -27.58 -0.39
N THR A 291 35.64 -26.77 -1.43
CA THR A 291 36.78 -26.87 -2.36
C THR A 291 38.10 -26.66 -1.65
N PHE A 292 38.19 -25.63 -0.83
CA PHE A 292 39.43 -25.31 -0.13
C PHE A 292 39.69 -26.25 1.04
N PHE A 293 38.66 -26.79 1.66
CA PHE A 293 38.80 -27.87 2.64
C PHE A 293 39.46 -29.11 2.01
N VAL A 294 38.97 -29.51 0.84
CA VAL A 294 39.51 -30.66 0.11
C VAL A 294 40.96 -30.36 -0.33
N ILE A 295 41.26 -29.17 -0.85
CA ILE A 295 42.63 -28.78 -1.23
C ILE A 295 43.54 -28.78 -0.02
N ALA A 296 43.11 -28.27 1.12
CA ALA A 296 43.87 -28.27 2.36
C ALA A 296 44.20 -29.72 2.80
N PHE A 297 43.20 -30.58 2.71
CA PHE A 297 43.35 -32.00 3.07
C PHE A 297 44.31 -32.74 2.15
N ILE A 298 44.24 -32.47 0.83
CA ILE A 298 45.16 -33.04 -0.18
C ILE A 298 46.59 -32.55 0.06
N LEU A 299 46.80 -31.29 0.43
CA LEU A 299 48.08 -30.72 0.73
C LEU A 299 48.70 -31.19 2.03
N GLY A 300 48.02 -32.06 2.79
CA GLY A 300 48.57 -32.68 3.99
C GLY A 300 48.35 -31.88 5.29
N TYR A 301 47.46 -30.94 5.31
CA TYR A 301 47.10 -30.21 6.52
C TYR A 301 46.35 -31.13 7.50
N HIS A 302 46.60 -30.91 8.78
CA HIS A 302 45.84 -31.62 9.82
C HIS A 302 44.32 -31.29 9.66
N TRP A 303 43.45 -32.27 9.89
CA TRP A 303 42.04 -32.10 9.70
C TRP A 303 41.42 -30.91 10.52
N LEU A 304 41.97 -30.66 11.72
CA LEU A 304 41.55 -29.54 12.56
C LEU A 304 41.90 -28.18 11.92
N ASP A 305 43.10 -28.06 11.33
CA ASP A 305 43.51 -26.85 10.62
C ASP A 305 42.64 -26.61 9.37
N ALA A 306 42.24 -27.68 8.70
CA ALA A 306 41.32 -27.59 7.55
C ALA A 306 39.92 -27.16 7.99
N VAL A 307 39.45 -27.62 9.16
CA VAL A 307 38.17 -27.15 9.69
C VAL A 307 38.21 -25.68 10.10
N ILE A 308 39.26 -25.22 10.75
CA ILE A 308 39.45 -23.81 11.12
C ILE A 308 39.48 -22.95 9.86
N PHE A 309 40.12 -23.45 8.84
CA PHE A 309 40.18 -22.77 7.51
C PHE A 309 38.81 -22.70 6.86
N LEU A 310 38.03 -23.78 6.91
CA LEU A 310 36.63 -23.81 6.46
C LEU A 310 35.79 -22.73 7.16
N ILE A 311 35.91 -22.60 8.47
CA ILE A 311 35.27 -21.60 9.29
C ILE A 311 35.65 -20.19 8.80
N GLY A 312 36.92 -19.93 8.61
CA GLY A 312 37.44 -18.65 8.15
C GLY A 312 36.87 -18.24 6.80
N ILE A 313 36.78 -19.19 5.86
CA ILE A 313 36.18 -18.93 4.54
C ILE A 313 34.70 -18.66 4.64
N ILE A 314 33.96 -19.41 5.43
CA ILE A 314 32.51 -19.16 5.63
C ILE A 314 32.30 -17.78 6.23
N VAL A 315 33.04 -17.41 7.25
CA VAL A 315 32.92 -16.09 7.90
C VAL A 315 33.27 -14.98 6.93
N ALA A 316 34.30 -15.15 6.11
CA ALA A 316 34.74 -14.15 5.13
C ALA A 316 33.72 -13.95 3.99
N ASN A 317 33.05 -15.01 3.58
CA ASN A 317 32.04 -14.93 2.50
C ASN A 317 30.69 -14.39 2.93
N VAL A 318 30.28 -14.68 4.17
CA VAL A 318 28.98 -14.24 4.68
C VAL A 318 29.12 -12.80 5.18
N PRO A 319 28.42 -11.84 4.57
CA PRO A 319 28.42 -10.47 5.08
C PRO A 319 27.50 -10.37 6.30
N GLU A 320 28.02 -10.62 7.48
CA GLU A 320 27.25 -10.72 8.73
C GLU A 320 26.44 -9.45 9.03
N GLY A 321 27.01 -8.29 8.70
CA GLY A 321 26.37 -6.99 8.90
C GLY A 321 25.35 -6.61 7.83
N LEU A 322 25.28 -7.31 6.71
CA LEU A 322 24.48 -6.89 5.55
C LEU A 322 22.98 -6.92 5.83
N LEU A 323 22.48 -7.98 6.46
CA LEU A 323 21.06 -8.10 6.80
C LEU A 323 20.63 -6.98 7.75
N ALA A 324 21.45 -6.72 8.77
CA ALA A 324 21.22 -5.61 9.69
C ALA A 324 21.27 -4.25 8.96
N THR A 325 22.20 -4.06 8.05
CA THR A 325 22.33 -2.85 7.23
C THR A 325 21.09 -2.64 6.37
N VAL A 326 20.61 -3.65 5.66
CA VAL A 326 19.40 -3.57 4.84
C VAL A 326 18.19 -3.20 5.70
N THR A 327 18.03 -3.84 6.84
CA THR A 327 16.92 -3.57 7.78
C THR A 327 16.96 -2.13 8.28
N VAL A 328 18.12 -1.64 8.69
CA VAL A 328 18.28 -0.26 9.16
C VAL A 328 18.03 0.74 8.03
N CYS A 329 18.50 0.48 6.83
CA CYS A 329 18.22 1.34 5.66
C CYS A 329 16.72 1.43 5.36
N LEU A 330 16.01 0.31 5.39
CA LEU A 330 14.55 0.28 5.22
C LEU A 330 13.84 1.04 6.35
N THR A 331 14.30 0.89 7.59
CA THR A 331 13.73 1.60 8.74
C THR A 331 13.90 3.12 8.60
N LEU A 332 15.07 3.58 8.21
CA LEU A 332 15.33 5.01 8.01
C LEU A 332 14.49 5.59 6.86
N THR A 333 14.33 4.84 5.79
CA THR A 333 13.46 5.23 4.68
C THR A 333 12.00 5.26 5.10
N ALA A 334 11.55 4.29 5.90
CA ALA A 334 10.20 4.28 6.46
C ALA A 334 9.93 5.50 7.35
N LYS A 335 10.90 5.93 8.13
CA LYS A 335 10.80 7.17 8.93
C LYS A 335 10.70 8.41 8.04
N ARG A 336 11.48 8.50 6.96
CA ARG A 336 11.36 9.60 5.99
C ARG A 336 9.99 9.62 5.34
N MET A 337 9.47 8.47 4.94
CA MET A 337 8.13 8.36 4.37
C MET A 337 7.06 8.79 5.37
N ALA A 338 7.18 8.41 6.64
CA ALA A 338 6.26 8.82 7.70
C ALA A 338 6.25 10.34 7.89
N SER A 339 7.41 11.01 7.79
CA SER A 339 7.50 12.47 7.83
C SER A 339 6.82 13.15 6.64
N LYS A 340 6.61 12.42 5.54
CA LYS A 340 5.92 12.85 4.32
C LYS A 340 4.50 12.28 4.22
N ASN A 341 3.90 11.92 5.36
CA ASN A 341 2.52 11.41 5.50
C ASN A 341 2.28 9.99 4.97
N CYS A 342 3.32 9.20 4.76
CA CYS A 342 3.21 7.79 4.37
C CYS A 342 3.68 6.91 5.53
N LEU A 343 2.77 6.49 6.39
CA LEU A 343 3.08 5.59 7.51
C LEU A 343 3.15 4.14 7.02
N VAL A 344 4.33 3.55 7.05
CA VAL A 344 4.58 2.17 6.65
C VAL A 344 4.51 1.26 7.86
N LYS A 345 3.70 0.22 7.79
CA LYS A 345 3.54 -0.78 8.87
C LYS A 345 4.53 -1.93 8.75
N ASN A 346 4.93 -2.26 7.53
CA ASN A 346 5.88 -3.31 7.22
C ASN A 346 7.08 -2.70 6.50
N LEU A 347 8.30 -2.94 7.00
CA LEU A 347 9.51 -2.35 6.42
C LEU A 347 9.72 -2.75 4.95
N GLU A 348 9.35 -3.96 4.57
CA GLU A 348 9.47 -4.42 3.20
C GLU A 348 8.54 -3.69 2.23
N ALA A 349 7.43 -3.15 2.72
CA ALA A 349 6.48 -2.37 1.92
C ALA A 349 7.07 -1.05 1.41
N VAL A 350 8.12 -0.55 2.05
CA VAL A 350 8.83 0.66 1.60
C VAL A 350 9.32 0.50 0.16
N GLU A 351 9.96 -0.62 -0.15
CA GLU A 351 10.45 -0.88 -1.50
C GLU A 351 9.35 -1.36 -2.43
N THR A 352 8.39 -2.13 -1.94
CA THR A 352 7.28 -2.65 -2.75
C THR A 352 6.55 -1.52 -3.47
N LEU A 353 6.31 -0.41 -2.80
CA LEU A 353 5.67 0.75 -3.40
C LEU A 353 6.50 1.31 -4.58
N GLY A 354 7.82 1.32 -4.44
CA GLY A 354 8.74 1.73 -5.51
C GLY A 354 8.73 0.79 -6.71
N SER A 355 8.46 -0.49 -6.50
CA SER A 355 8.36 -1.50 -7.55
C SER A 355 6.99 -1.56 -8.20
N THR A 356 6.02 -0.82 -7.70
CA THR A 356 4.63 -0.83 -8.15
C THR A 356 4.54 -0.46 -9.63
N SER A 357 3.85 -1.29 -10.40
CA SER A 357 3.55 -1.06 -11.83
C SER A 357 2.08 -0.79 -12.09
N THR A 358 1.21 -1.12 -11.15
CA THR A 358 -0.24 -0.92 -11.26
C THR A 358 -0.81 -0.48 -9.93
N ILE A 359 -1.65 0.54 -9.94
CA ILE A 359 -2.39 1.00 -8.77
C ILE A 359 -3.88 0.79 -9.06
N CYS A 360 -4.54 -0.05 -8.26
CA CYS A 360 -5.99 -0.21 -8.26
C CYS A 360 -6.56 0.69 -7.18
N SER A 361 -7.19 1.78 -7.57
CA SER A 361 -7.71 2.77 -6.63
C SER A 361 -9.23 2.70 -6.54
N ASP A 362 -9.75 2.77 -5.32
CA ASP A 362 -11.17 3.01 -5.08
C ASP A 362 -11.51 4.47 -5.43
N LYS A 363 -12.72 4.70 -5.92
CA LYS A 363 -13.19 6.04 -6.29
C LYS A 363 -13.58 6.85 -5.04
N THR A 364 -14.54 6.35 -4.28
CA THR A 364 -15.18 7.09 -3.20
C THR A 364 -14.27 7.20 -1.97
N GLY A 365 -14.02 8.41 -1.54
CA GLY A 365 -13.17 8.71 -0.38
C GLY A 365 -11.67 8.70 -0.66
N THR A 366 -11.20 8.02 -1.70
CA THR A 366 -9.79 7.95 -2.10
C THR A 366 -9.48 8.96 -3.20
N LEU A 367 -10.15 8.85 -4.33
CA LEU A 367 -10.02 9.80 -5.45
C LEU A 367 -10.96 10.99 -5.31
N THR A 368 -12.06 10.82 -4.60
CA THR A 368 -13.07 11.85 -4.39
C THR A 368 -13.10 12.30 -2.92
N GLN A 369 -13.76 13.43 -2.68
CA GLN A 369 -13.86 14.01 -1.34
C GLN A 369 -14.83 13.25 -0.41
N ASN A 370 -15.57 12.28 -0.93
CA ASN A 370 -16.65 11.57 -0.25
C ASN A 370 -17.73 12.53 0.29
N ARG A 371 -18.04 13.57 -0.47
CA ARG A 371 -19.08 14.55 -0.15
C ARG A 371 -19.80 14.92 -1.42
N MET A 372 -21.13 14.77 -1.41
CA MET A 372 -21.93 15.30 -2.49
C MET A 372 -21.81 16.83 -2.47
N THR A 373 -21.47 17.43 -3.59
CA THR A 373 -21.27 18.88 -3.74
C THR A 373 -21.92 19.35 -5.02
N VAL A 374 -22.58 20.51 -4.99
CA VAL A 374 -23.17 21.11 -6.17
C VAL A 374 -22.06 21.48 -7.15
N ALA A 375 -22.10 20.92 -8.36
CA ALA A 375 -21.08 21.08 -9.37
C ALA A 375 -21.49 22.08 -10.47
N HIS A 376 -22.73 22.02 -10.93
CA HIS A 376 -23.25 22.86 -11.99
C HIS A 376 -24.65 23.34 -11.67
N MET A 377 -25.02 24.47 -12.26
CA MET A 377 -26.35 25.03 -12.21
C MET A 377 -26.79 25.43 -13.60
N TRP A 378 -28.07 25.26 -13.93
CA TRP A 378 -28.64 25.75 -15.18
C TRP A 378 -29.77 26.74 -14.88
N PHE A 379 -29.57 27.98 -15.21
CA PHE A 379 -30.57 29.04 -15.13
C PHE A 379 -30.24 30.10 -16.20
N ASP A 380 -31.22 30.90 -16.58
CA ASP A 380 -31.04 31.89 -17.65
C ASP A 380 -30.51 31.29 -18.96
N ASN A 381 -30.89 30.03 -19.24
CA ASN A 381 -30.44 29.25 -20.41
C ASN A 381 -28.92 29.09 -20.52
N GLN A 382 -28.22 29.07 -19.38
CA GLN A 382 -26.77 28.90 -19.31
C GLN A 382 -26.40 27.89 -18.24
N ILE A 383 -25.44 27.00 -18.55
CA ILE A 383 -24.81 26.11 -17.56
C ILE A 383 -23.68 26.89 -16.90
N ILE A 384 -23.75 26.99 -15.57
CA ILE A 384 -22.76 27.68 -14.74
C ILE A 384 -22.10 26.72 -13.82
N GLU A 385 -20.77 26.78 -13.77
CA GLU A 385 -20.00 25.95 -12.84
C GLU A 385 -20.04 26.52 -11.42
N ALA A 386 -20.30 25.67 -10.46
CA ALA A 386 -20.14 25.97 -9.04
C ALA A 386 -18.72 25.57 -8.58
N ASP A 387 -18.26 26.18 -7.49
CA ASP A 387 -16.96 25.86 -6.92
C ASP A 387 -17.03 24.55 -6.12
N THR A 388 -16.37 23.51 -6.61
CA THR A 388 -16.28 22.20 -5.97
C THR A 388 -14.99 22.01 -5.18
N THR A 389 -14.10 22.99 -5.13
CA THR A 389 -12.83 22.90 -4.40
C THR A 389 -13.04 22.91 -2.88
N GLU A 390 -12.17 22.21 -2.14
CA GLU A 390 -12.29 22.10 -0.67
C GLU A 390 -12.09 23.44 0.04
N ASP A 391 -11.25 24.32 -0.52
CA ASP A 391 -10.92 25.63 0.03
C ASP A 391 -11.74 26.78 -0.56
N GLN A 392 -12.67 26.48 -1.46
CA GLN A 392 -13.49 27.46 -2.16
C GLN A 392 -12.68 28.52 -2.94
N SER A 393 -11.50 28.12 -3.45
CA SER A 393 -10.61 28.97 -4.27
C SER A 393 -10.82 28.83 -5.78
N GLY A 394 -11.80 28.02 -6.21
CA GLY A 394 -12.10 27.75 -7.62
C GLY A 394 -12.94 28.80 -8.30
N VAL A 395 -13.77 28.34 -9.24
CA VAL A 395 -14.58 29.21 -10.12
C VAL A 395 -15.59 30.02 -9.32
N GLN A 396 -15.64 31.34 -9.60
CA GLN A 396 -16.66 32.23 -9.05
C GLN A 396 -17.77 32.45 -10.09
N TYR A 397 -19.01 32.58 -9.64
CA TYR A 397 -20.16 32.79 -10.50
C TYR A 397 -20.99 34.01 -10.01
N ASP A 398 -21.82 34.60 -10.90
CA ASP A 398 -22.63 35.73 -10.56
C ASP A 398 -23.79 35.36 -9.62
N ARG A 399 -23.70 35.80 -8.37
CA ARG A 399 -24.71 35.60 -7.34
C ARG A 399 -25.77 36.71 -7.28
N THR A 400 -25.68 37.70 -8.14
CA THR A 400 -26.61 38.85 -8.16
C THR A 400 -27.69 38.70 -9.20
N SER A 401 -27.58 37.73 -10.12
CA SER A 401 -28.56 37.43 -11.15
C SER A 401 -29.94 37.11 -10.54
N PRO A 402 -31.06 37.66 -11.12
CA PRO A 402 -32.40 37.28 -10.67
C PRO A 402 -32.71 35.78 -10.75
N GLY A 403 -32.18 35.10 -11.80
CA GLY A 403 -32.31 33.65 -11.97
C GLY A 403 -31.66 32.89 -10.85
N PHE A 404 -30.45 33.27 -10.49
CA PHE A 404 -29.72 32.65 -9.36
C PHE A 404 -30.47 32.90 -8.02
N LYS A 405 -30.94 34.10 -7.78
CA LYS A 405 -31.67 34.43 -6.55
C LYS A 405 -32.95 33.60 -6.39
N ALA A 406 -33.71 33.42 -7.48
CA ALA A 406 -34.90 32.59 -7.48
C ALA A 406 -34.55 31.10 -7.21
N LEU A 407 -33.53 30.60 -7.91
CA LEU A 407 -33.04 29.22 -7.74
C LEU A 407 -32.54 28.97 -6.32
N ALA A 408 -31.79 29.89 -5.76
CA ALA A 408 -31.25 29.83 -4.42
C ALA A 408 -32.36 29.83 -3.35
N LYS A 409 -33.39 30.62 -3.55
CA LYS A 409 -34.53 30.68 -2.65
C LYS A 409 -35.25 29.33 -2.60
N ILE A 410 -35.49 28.68 -3.72
CA ILE A 410 -36.11 27.36 -3.79
C ILE A 410 -35.22 26.32 -3.12
N ALA A 411 -33.94 26.30 -3.42
CA ALA A 411 -33.00 25.35 -2.83
C ALA A 411 -32.86 25.53 -1.31
N THR A 412 -32.98 26.74 -0.81
CA THR A 412 -32.93 27.02 0.61
C THR A 412 -34.20 26.59 1.34
N LEU A 413 -35.35 26.89 0.79
CA LEU A 413 -36.64 26.71 1.44
C LEU A 413 -37.16 25.28 1.28
N CYS A 414 -37.06 24.69 0.09
CA CYS A 414 -37.49 23.33 -0.17
C CYS A 414 -36.40 22.33 0.20
N ASN A 415 -35.99 22.32 1.47
CA ASN A 415 -34.87 21.49 1.95
C ASN A 415 -35.09 21.16 3.43
N ARG A 416 -35.02 19.90 3.78
CA ARG A 416 -35.18 19.41 5.15
C ARG A 416 -33.86 19.22 5.90
N ALA A 417 -32.71 19.37 5.23
CA ALA A 417 -31.41 19.20 5.84
C ALA A 417 -31.10 20.37 6.80
N GLU A 418 -30.49 20.07 7.92
CA GLU A 418 -30.07 21.02 8.95
C GLU A 418 -28.66 20.71 9.42
N PHE A 419 -27.88 21.74 9.73
CA PHE A 419 -26.58 21.54 10.35
C PHE A 419 -26.72 21.04 11.78
N LYS A 420 -25.93 20.07 12.16
CA LYS A 420 -25.85 19.60 13.54
C LYS A 420 -25.22 20.67 14.43
N GLY A 421 -25.66 20.78 15.68
CA GLY A 421 -25.16 21.78 16.64
C GLY A 421 -23.72 21.52 17.06
N GLY A 422 -23.07 22.58 17.60
CA GLY A 422 -21.73 22.48 18.18
C GLY A 422 -20.58 22.47 17.19
N GLN A 423 -20.79 22.96 16.00
CA GLN A 423 -19.80 22.98 14.94
C GLN A 423 -19.25 24.37 14.61
N ASP A 424 -19.23 25.27 15.58
CA ASP A 424 -18.71 26.62 15.40
C ASP A 424 -17.21 26.56 15.06
N GLY A 425 -16.76 27.29 14.06
CA GLY A 425 -15.39 27.31 13.59
C GLY A 425 -14.99 26.19 12.64
N VAL A 426 -15.87 25.24 12.37
CA VAL A 426 -15.65 24.19 11.36
C VAL A 426 -15.96 24.77 9.96
N PRO A 427 -15.12 24.55 8.93
CA PRO A 427 -15.45 24.95 7.57
C PRO A 427 -16.79 24.38 7.12
N ILE A 428 -17.59 25.17 6.38
CA ILE A 428 -18.95 24.81 5.99
C ILE A 428 -19.03 23.47 5.26
N LEU A 429 -18.09 23.20 4.36
CA LEU A 429 -18.05 21.93 3.62
C LEU A 429 -17.76 20.71 4.49
N LYS A 430 -17.16 20.92 5.65
CA LYS A 430 -16.80 19.84 6.59
C LYS A 430 -17.82 19.66 7.72
N LYS A 431 -18.84 20.52 7.81
CA LYS A 431 -19.88 20.42 8.83
C LYS A 431 -20.74 19.17 8.60
N GLU A 432 -21.08 18.53 9.69
CA GLU A 432 -22.07 17.44 9.64
C GLU A 432 -23.48 17.99 9.47
N VAL A 433 -24.25 17.35 8.61
CA VAL A 433 -25.61 17.73 8.27
C VAL A 433 -26.54 16.55 8.52
N ALA A 434 -27.67 16.82 9.19
CA ALA A 434 -28.75 15.86 9.32
C ALA A 434 -29.67 15.97 8.11
N GLY A 435 -29.79 14.90 7.31
CA GLY A 435 -30.66 14.87 6.14
C GLY A 435 -30.05 14.05 5.01
N ASP A 436 -30.73 14.02 3.88
CA ASP A 436 -30.29 13.35 2.65
C ASP A 436 -29.03 14.01 2.06
N ALA A 437 -28.20 13.23 1.38
CA ALA A 437 -26.96 13.69 0.79
C ALA A 437 -27.17 14.83 -0.21
N SER A 438 -28.18 14.74 -1.06
CA SER A 438 -28.53 15.78 -2.03
C SER A 438 -28.96 17.08 -1.35
N GLU A 439 -29.80 16.98 -0.32
CA GLU A 439 -30.26 18.12 0.46
C GLU A 439 -29.10 18.75 1.26
N ALA A 440 -28.20 17.93 1.79
CA ALA A 440 -27.00 18.41 2.45
C ALA A 440 -26.09 19.19 1.49
N ALA A 441 -25.94 18.72 0.26
CA ALA A 441 -25.17 19.40 -0.77
C ALA A 441 -25.77 20.78 -1.10
N LEU A 442 -27.08 20.84 -1.28
CA LEU A 442 -27.81 22.09 -1.51
C LEU A 442 -27.65 23.04 -0.31
N LEU A 443 -27.80 22.55 0.91
CA LEU A 443 -27.70 23.37 2.12
C LEU A 443 -26.30 24.00 2.23
N LYS A 444 -25.24 23.24 2.02
CA LYS A 444 -23.88 23.72 2.08
C LYS A 444 -23.57 24.74 0.99
N CYS A 445 -24.05 24.49 -0.23
CA CYS A 445 -23.92 25.43 -1.34
C CYS A 445 -24.62 26.75 -1.04
N MET A 446 -25.83 26.70 -0.50
CA MET A 446 -26.59 27.90 -0.18
C MET A 446 -26.01 28.66 1.02
N GLU A 447 -25.50 27.97 2.02
CA GLU A 447 -24.77 28.59 3.15
C GLU A 447 -23.53 29.35 2.66
N LEU A 448 -22.76 28.76 1.74
CA LEU A 448 -21.61 29.43 1.13
C LEU A 448 -22.01 30.64 0.27
N ALA A 449 -23.13 30.54 -0.43
CA ALA A 449 -23.60 31.59 -1.31
C ALA A 449 -24.33 32.74 -0.59
N LEU A 450 -25.19 32.42 0.36
CA LEU A 450 -26.10 33.37 1.01
C LEU A 450 -25.67 33.75 2.44
N GLY A 451 -24.79 32.96 3.05
CA GLY A 451 -24.26 33.22 4.38
C GLY A 451 -25.07 32.59 5.51
N ASP A 452 -26.31 33.03 5.79
CA ASP A 452 -27.11 32.52 6.90
C ASP A 452 -28.44 31.93 6.41
N VAL A 453 -28.42 30.63 6.10
CA VAL A 453 -29.59 29.87 5.64
C VAL A 453 -30.64 29.75 6.73
N LEU A 454 -30.25 29.57 7.98
CA LEU A 454 -31.17 29.40 9.11
C LEU A 454 -32.03 30.68 9.31
N SER A 455 -31.42 31.83 9.21
CA SER A 455 -32.13 33.12 9.30
C SER A 455 -33.15 33.29 8.17
N ILE A 456 -32.78 32.91 6.95
CA ILE A 456 -33.68 32.97 5.77
C ILE A 456 -34.87 32.02 5.97
N ARG A 457 -34.63 30.82 6.47
CA ARG A 457 -35.70 29.86 6.77
C ARG A 457 -36.64 30.34 7.87
N LYS A 458 -36.15 31.02 8.90
CA LYS A 458 -36.94 31.61 9.95
C LYS A 458 -37.84 32.76 9.46
N ARG A 459 -37.31 33.58 8.56
CA ARG A 459 -38.08 34.69 7.97
C ARG A 459 -39.20 34.22 7.02
N ASN A 460 -38.95 33.07 6.34
CA ASN A 460 -39.93 32.46 5.44
C ASN A 460 -40.49 31.20 6.14
N LYS A 461 -41.44 31.38 7.04
CA LYS A 461 -41.99 30.30 7.85
C LYS A 461 -42.66 29.25 6.97
N LYS A 462 -42.35 27.99 7.19
CA LYS A 462 -42.96 26.84 6.52
C LYS A 462 -44.37 26.62 7.04
N VAL A 463 -45.33 26.60 6.15
CA VAL A 463 -46.74 26.39 6.46
C VAL A 463 -47.19 24.97 6.18
N CYS A 464 -46.67 24.40 5.08
CA CYS A 464 -47.08 23.08 4.60
C CYS A 464 -45.90 22.43 3.88
N GLU A 465 -45.88 21.12 3.95
CA GLU A 465 -44.83 20.34 3.26
C GLU A 465 -45.36 18.98 2.81
N ILE A 466 -45.06 18.62 1.58
CA ILE A 466 -45.21 17.25 1.09
C ILE A 466 -43.81 16.68 0.93
N PRO A 467 -43.38 15.70 1.74
CA PRO A 467 -42.09 15.09 1.63
C PRO A 467 -41.90 14.36 0.29
N PHE A 468 -40.66 14.19 -0.11
CA PHE A 468 -40.32 13.41 -1.31
C PHE A 468 -40.84 11.97 -1.18
N ASN A 469 -41.48 11.48 -2.22
CA ASN A 469 -41.78 10.07 -2.34
C ASN A 469 -41.35 9.54 -3.70
N SER A 470 -41.06 8.25 -3.76
CA SER A 470 -40.54 7.58 -4.93
C SER A 470 -41.53 7.47 -6.09
N THR A 471 -42.81 7.62 -5.83
CA THR A 471 -43.87 7.56 -6.85
C THR A 471 -44.00 8.90 -7.59
N ASN A 472 -44.11 9.99 -6.85
CA ASN A 472 -44.28 11.35 -7.39
C ASN A 472 -42.95 11.95 -7.83
N LYS A 473 -41.84 11.59 -7.18
CA LYS A 473 -40.46 12.07 -7.43
C LYS A 473 -40.31 13.58 -7.30
N TYR A 474 -41.07 14.21 -6.42
CA TYR A 474 -40.94 15.62 -6.08
C TYR A 474 -41.18 15.87 -4.59
N GLN A 475 -40.63 16.97 -4.11
CA GLN A 475 -40.89 17.53 -2.77
C GLN A 475 -41.46 18.93 -2.92
N VAL A 476 -42.49 19.25 -2.16
CA VAL A 476 -43.17 20.55 -2.19
C VAL A 476 -43.20 21.13 -0.79
N SER A 477 -42.97 22.42 -0.68
CA SER A 477 -43.25 23.16 0.56
C SER A 477 -43.85 24.52 0.27
N ILE A 478 -44.67 24.99 1.19
CA ILE A 478 -45.31 26.30 1.10
C ILE A 478 -44.83 27.15 2.26
N HIS A 479 -44.38 28.34 1.97
CA HIS A 479 -43.79 29.27 2.93
C HIS A 479 -44.48 30.63 2.90
N GLU A 480 -44.53 31.30 4.04
CA GLU A 480 -44.95 32.70 4.11
C GLU A 480 -43.87 33.60 3.53
N SER A 481 -44.26 34.74 2.94
CA SER A 481 -43.31 35.72 2.46
C SER A 481 -42.55 36.37 3.61
N ASP A 482 -41.28 36.68 3.38
CA ASP A 482 -40.44 37.46 4.29
C ASP A 482 -40.76 38.96 4.29
N ASP A 483 -41.48 39.40 3.29
CA ASP A 483 -41.94 40.78 3.21
C ASP A 483 -43.29 40.93 3.88
N PRO A 484 -43.41 41.67 5.01
CA PRO A 484 -44.69 41.85 5.70
C PRO A 484 -45.76 42.52 4.84
N SER A 485 -45.36 43.24 3.79
CA SER A 485 -46.29 43.93 2.86
C SER A 485 -46.86 42.97 1.80
N ASP A 486 -46.25 41.81 1.60
CA ASP A 486 -46.71 40.84 0.61
C ASP A 486 -47.42 39.67 1.31
N PRO A 487 -48.73 39.53 1.19
CA PRO A 487 -49.49 38.47 1.85
C PRO A 487 -49.47 37.14 1.10
N ARG A 488 -48.78 37.06 -0.05
CA ARG A 488 -48.78 35.86 -0.89
C ARG A 488 -47.89 34.77 -0.29
N HIS A 489 -48.37 33.54 -0.27
CA HIS A 489 -47.52 32.37 0.02
C HIS A 489 -46.68 32.00 -1.20
N LEU A 490 -45.52 31.49 -0.94
CA LEU A 490 -44.62 30.93 -1.95
C LEU A 490 -44.63 29.42 -1.91
N LEU A 491 -45.04 28.80 -3.01
CA LEU A 491 -44.92 27.36 -3.20
C LEU A 491 -43.61 27.07 -3.89
N VAL A 492 -42.75 26.20 -3.32
CA VAL A 492 -41.48 25.79 -3.89
C VAL A 492 -41.45 24.28 -4.06
N MET A 493 -40.98 23.81 -5.17
CA MET A 493 -40.91 22.41 -5.55
C MET A 493 -39.55 22.06 -6.11
N LYS A 494 -39.03 20.90 -5.70
CA LYS A 494 -37.86 20.31 -6.33
C LYS A 494 -38.06 18.83 -6.56
N GLY A 495 -37.36 18.23 -7.50
CA GLY A 495 -37.45 16.82 -7.78
C GLY A 495 -36.78 16.41 -9.09
N ALA A 496 -37.17 15.25 -9.61
CA ALA A 496 -36.66 14.75 -10.88
C ALA A 496 -36.95 15.75 -12.01
N PRO A 497 -35.96 16.17 -12.81
CA PRO A 497 -36.11 17.28 -13.76
C PRO A 497 -37.27 17.11 -14.73
N GLU A 498 -37.45 15.93 -15.30
CA GLU A 498 -38.55 15.65 -16.23
C GLU A 498 -39.94 15.74 -15.58
N ARG A 499 -40.02 15.30 -14.31
CA ARG A 499 -41.28 15.36 -13.55
C ARG A 499 -41.65 16.81 -13.17
N ILE A 500 -40.63 17.60 -12.85
CA ILE A 500 -40.82 19.01 -12.51
C ILE A 500 -41.24 19.82 -13.76
N LEU A 501 -40.59 19.56 -14.92
CA LEU A 501 -40.90 20.24 -16.16
C LEU A 501 -42.34 20.01 -16.64
N GLU A 502 -42.85 18.78 -16.50
CA GLU A 502 -44.23 18.40 -16.83
C GLU A 502 -45.26 19.22 -16.08
N ARG A 503 -44.93 19.72 -14.89
CA ARG A 503 -45.78 20.50 -14.04
C ARG A 503 -45.64 22.01 -14.22
N CYS A 504 -44.77 22.43 -15.10
CA CYS A 504 -44.49 23.84 -15.37
C CYS A 504 -45.12 24.31 -16.69
N SER A 505 -45.69 25.48 -16.69
CA SER A 505 -46.24 26.15 -17.90
C SER A 505 -45.41 27.34 -18.37
N THR A 506 -44.56 27.85 -17.49
CA THR A 506 -43.68 28.97 -17.75
C THR A 506 -42.27 28.71 -17.29
N ILE A 507 -41.31 29.45 -17.82
CA ILE A 507 -39.91 29.38 -17.44
C ILE A 507 -39.38 30.76 -17.09
N PHE A 508 -38.56 30.86 -16.07
CA PHE A 508 -37.95 32.10 -15.62
C PHE A 508 -36.59 32.28 -16.27
N ILE A 509 -36.46 33.25 -17.19
CA ILE A 509 -35.24 33.57 -17.91
C ILE A 509 -35.02 35.06 -17.94
N GLY A 510 -33.79 35.52 -17.59
CA GLY A 510 -33.43 36.93 -17.68
C GLY A 510 -34.24 37.88 -16.80
N GLY A 511 -34.76 37.37 -15.68
CA GLY A 511 -35.63 38.10 -14.76
C GLY A 511 -37.08 38.23 -15.21
N LYS A 512 -37.47 37.57 -16.27
CA LYS A 512 -38.80 37.59 -16.86
C LYS A 512 -39.39 36.20 -16.98
N GLU A 513 -40.68 36.07 -16.72
CA GLU A 513 -41.43 34.84 -16.93
C GLU A 513 -41.80 34.70 -18.41
N LYS A 514 -41.37 33.60 -19.05
CA LYS A 514 -41.67 33.30 -20.45
C LYS A 514 -42.51 32.05 -20.54
N VAL A 515 -43.30 31.91 -21.62
CA VAL A 515 -44.06 30.68 -21.87
C VAL A 515 -43.07 29.55 -22.18
N LEU A 516 -43.29 28.37 -21.59
CA LEU A 516 -42.48 27.17 -21.84
C LEU A 516 -42.92 26.59 -23.20
N ASP A 517 -42.23 27.00 -24.27
CA ASP A 517 -42.43 26.52 -25.61
C ASP A 517 -41.48 25.35 -25.95
N GLU A 518 -41.59 24.83 -27.20
CA GLU A 518 -40.76 23.70 -27.63
C GLU A 518 -39.27 24.08 -27.69
N GLU A 519 -38.89 25.31 -27.98
CA GLU A 519 -37.54 25.80 -27.96
C GLU A 519 -36.93 25.70 -26.56
N MET A 520 -37.69 26.14 -25.54
CA MET A 520 -37.25 26.08 -24.16
C MET A 520 -37.21 24.64 -23.60
N LYS A 521 -38.12 23.79 -24.05
CA LYS A 521 -38.09 22.35 -23.71
C LYS A 521 -36.87 21.67 -24.32
N GLU A 522 -36.51 22.03 -25.54
CA GLU A 522 -35.29 21.53 -26.19
C GLU A 522 -34.03 22.03 -25.48
N ALA A 523 -33.99 23.31 -25.10
CA ALA A 523 -32.90 23.85 -24.30
C ALA A 523 -32.74 23.10 -22.94
N PHE A 524 -33.86 22.85 -22.29
CA PHE A 524 -33.89 22.05 -21.06
C PHE A 524 -33.34 20.63 -21.30
N ASN A 525 -33.80 19.94 -22.34
CA ASN A 525 -33.35 18.59 -22.65
C ASN A 525 -31.86 18.56 -22.96
N ASN A 526 -31.34 19.53 -23.71
CA ASN A 526 -29.91 19.61 -23.99
C ASN A 526 -29.09 19.82 -22.71
N ALA A 527 -29.53 20.72 -21.84
CA ALA A 527 -28.88 20.95 -20.54
C ALA A 527 -28.93 19.73 -19.64
N TYR A 528 -30.08 19.09 -19.56
CA TYR A 528 -30.27 17.89 -18.76
C TYR A 528 -29.40 16.71 -19.21
N LEU A 529 -29.34 16.47 -20.53
CA LEU A 529 -28.50 15.44 -21.13
C LEU A 529 -27.01 15.73 -20.94
N GLU A 530 -26.60 16.97 -21.07
CA GLU A 530 -25.22 17.39 -20.85
C GLU A 530 -24.80 17.14 -19.40
N LEU A 531 -25.59 17.58 -18.44
CA LEU A 531 -25.32 17.38 -17.02
C LEU A 531 -25.38 15.90 -16.62
N GLY A 532 -26.34 15.16 -17.14
CA GLY A 532 -26.44 13.72 -16.92
C GLY A 532 -25.29 12.94 -17.53
N GLY A 533 -24.77 13.38 -18.68
CA GLY A 533 -23.60 12.81 -19.34
C GLY A 533 -22.30 13.00 -18.57
N LEU A 534 -22.23 14.00 -17.68
CA LEU A 534 -21.13 14.20 -16.74
C LEU A 534 -21.22 13.26 -15.52
N GLY A 535 -22.23 12.42 -15.44
CA GLY A 535 -22.44 11.53 -14.31
C GLY A 535 -23.00 12.20 -13.05
N GLU A 536 -23.48 13.40 -13.18
CA GLU A 536 -24.00 14.21 -12.08
C GLU A 536 -25.47 13.91 -11.80
N ARG A 537 -25.85 13.96 -10.51
CA ARG A 537 -27.23 13.89 -10.11
C ARG A 537 -27.89 15.25 -10.34
N VAL A 538 -28.93 15.28 -11.16
CA VAL A 538 -29.62 16.53 -11.53
C VAL A 538 -30.96 16.64 -10.82
N LEU A 539 -31.24 17.83 -10.26
CA LEU A 539 -32.54 18.17 -9.67
C LEU A 539 -33.14 19.38 -10.39
N GLY A 540 -34.41 19.31 -10.65
CA GLY A 540 -35.18 20.44 -11.18
C GLY A 540 -35.86 21.24 -10.07
N PHE A 541 -36.01 22.56 -10.30
CA PHE A 541 -36.57 23.50 -9.34
C PHE A 541 -37.64 24.35 -9.99
N CYS A 542 -38.76 24.48 -9.32
CA CYS A 542 -39.85 25.37 -9.75
C CYS A 542 -40.53 26.03 -8.55
N ASP A 543 -41.23 27.10 -8.79
CA ASP A 543 -41.97 27.83 -7.77
C ASP A 543 -43.30 28.41 -8.31
N LEU A 544 -44.12 28.85 -7.41
CA LEU A 544 -45.35 29.59 -7.74
C LEU A 544 -45.70 30.49 -6.57
N GLN A 545 -45.99 31.75 -6.84
CA GLN A 545 -46.59 32.59 -5.83
C GLN A 545 -48.11 32.37 -5.82
N LEU A 546 -48.65 31.97 -4.67
CA LEU A 546 -50.04 31.69 -4.49
C LEU A 546 -50.81 33.01 -4.32
N PRO A 547 -51.92 33.25 -5.08
CA PRO A 547 -52.69 34.46 -4.93
C PRO A 547 -53.28 34.61 -3.53
N SER A 548 -53.17 35.79 -2.94
CA SER A 548 -53.69 36.05 -1.58
C SER A 548 -55.23 36.01 -1.51
N ASP A 549 -55.92 36.18 -2.63
CA ASP A 549 -57.39 36.12 -2.72
C ASP A 549 -57.92 34.68 -2.45
N LYS A 550 -57.20 33.70 -2.97
CA LYS A 550 -57.55 32.26 -2.84
C LYS A 550 -56.87 31.60 -1.65
N TYR A 551 -55.71 32.06 -1.26
CA TYR A 551 -54.89 31.48 -0.21
C TYR A 551 -54.45 32.59 0.76
N PRO A 552 -55.36 33.07 1.63
CA PRO A 552 -55.06 34.12 2.60
C PRO A 552 -54.11 33.62 3.69
N ILE A 553 -53.53 34.54 4.44
CA ILE A 553 -52.71 34.20 5.60
C ILE A 553 -53.54 33.39 6.59
N GLY A 554 -53.01 32.24 7.03
CA GLY A 554 -53.71 31.30 7.91
C GLY A 554 -54.59 30.27 7.19
N TYR A 555 -54.54 30.21 5.86
CA TYR A 555 -55.22 29.18 5.07
C TYR A 555 -54.70 27.81 5.46
N LYS A 556 -55.62 26.84 5.67
CA LYS A 556 -55.27 25.47 6.01
C LYS A 556 -55.00 24.66 4.75
N PHE A 557 -53.71 24.33 4.50
CA PHE A 557 -53.32 23.47 3.42
C PHE A 557 -53.44 22.00 3.79
N ASN A 558 -53.98 21.20 2.88
CA ASN A 558 -54.13 19.76 3.04
C ASN A 558 -53.08 19.03 2.22
N THR A 559 -52.25 18.21 2.87
CA THR A 559 -51.16 17.46 2.21
C THR A 559 -51.62 16.10 1.69
N ASP A 560 -52.68 15.52 2.26
CA ASP A 560 -53.17 14.21 1.82
C ASP A 560 -53.98 14.32 0.53
N ASP A 561 -54.82 15.35 0.45
CA ASP A 561 -55.56 15.71 -0.74
C ASP A 561 -55.27 17.19 -1.04
N PRO A 562 -54.28 17.47 -1.91
CA PRO A 562 -53.75 18.80 -2.11
C PRO A 562 -54.84 19.79 -2.56
N ASN A 563 -55.10 20.81 -1.77
CA ASN A 563 -56.04 21.88 -2.04
C ASN A 563 -55.38 23.14 -2.60
N PHE A 564 -54.15 22.97 -3.09
CA PHE A 564 -53.31 24.00 -3.73
C PHE A 564 -52.86 23.53 -5.10
N PRO A 565 -52.51 24.45 -6.03
CA PRO A 565 -52.11 24.04 -7.35
C PRO A 565 -50.73 23.39 -7.36
N LEU A 566 -50.61 22.23 -8.04
CA LEU A 566 -49.37 21.53 -8.32
C LEU A 566 -49.00 21.54 -9.83
N ASP A 567 -49.80 22.25 -10.62
CA ASP A 567 -49.57 22.39 -12.07
C ASP A 567 -49.52 23.88 -12.43
N ASN A 568 -49.04 24.18 -13.64
CA ASN A 568 -48.85 25.54 -14.13
C ASN A 568 -47.82 26.34 -13.30
N LEU A 569 -46.82 25.66 -12.84
CA LEU A 569 -45.75 26.27 -12.06
C LEU A 569 -44.71 26.95 -12.95
N ARG A 570 -43.84 27.76 -12.34
CA ARG A 570 -42.78 28.45 -13.05
C ARG A 570 -41.48 27.67 -12.87
N PHE A 571 -40.93 27.13 -13.94
CA PHE A 571 -39.64 26.47 -13.93
C PHE A 571 -38.52 27.50 -13.76
N VAL A 572 -37.62 27.29 -12.81
CA VAL A 572 -36.53 28.22 -12.52
C VAL A 572 -35.19 27.69 -13.01
N GLY A 573 -34.85 26.44 -12.76
CA GLY A 573 -33.59 25.90 -13.21
C GLY A 573 -33.29 24.51 -12.73
N LEU A 574 -32.08 24.11 -13.04
CA LEU A 574 -31.50 22.81 -12.62
C LEU A 574 -30.29 23.05 -11.73
N MET A 575 -30.06 22.15 -10.81
CA MET A 575 -28.80 22.05 -10.07
C MET A 575 -28.32 20.60 -10.14
N SER A 576 -27.06 20.42 -10.45
CA SER A 576 -26.44 19.10 -10.48
C SER A 576 -25.36 19.00 -9.44
N MET A 577 -25.19 17.82 -8.93
CA MET A 577 -24.24 17.53 -7.86
C MET A 577 -23.52 16.22 -8.10
N ILE A 578 -22.29 16.17 -7.65
CA ILE A 578 -21.43 15.01 -7.75
C ILE A 578 -20.50 14.99 -6.54
N ASP A 579 -19.96 13.83 -6.20
CA ASP A 579 -18.84 13.73 -5.29
C ASP A 579 -17.57 14.14 -6.07
N PRO A 580 -17.01 15.34 -5.86
CA PRO A 580 -15.95 15.84 -6.71
C PRO A 580 -14.62 15.17 -6.39
N PRO A 581 -13.69 15.08 -7.36
CA PRO A 581 -12.35 14.61 -7.10
C PRO A 581 -11.60 15.54 -6.15
N ARG A 582 -10.65 14.98 -5.40
CA ARG A 582 -9.75 15.78 -4.57
C ARG A 582 -8.82 16.62 -5.44
N ALA A 583 -8.45 17.80 -4.99
CA ALA A 583 -7.67 18.78 -5.78
C ALA A 583 -6.31 18.24 -6.24
N ALA A 584 -5.66 17.43 -5.43
CA ALA A 584 -4.33 16.90 -5.72
C ALA A 584 -4.34 15.64 -6.60
N VAL A 585 -5.47 14.99 -6.80
CA VAL A 585 -5.56 13.70 -7.50
C VAL A 585 -5.20 13.77 -8.98
N PRO A 586 -5.68 14.74 -9.78
CA PRO A 586 -5.32 14.81 -11.20
C PRO A 586 -3.81 14.90 -11.43
N ASP A 587 -3.12 15.71 -10.66
CA ASP A 587 -1.67 15.86 -10.74
C ASP A 587 -0.95 14.57 -10.31
N ALA A 588 -1.41 13.93 -9.24
CA ALA A 588 -0.86 12.65 -8.77
C ALA A 588 -1.02 11.54 -9.82
N VAL A 589 -2.19 11.44 -10.45
CA VAL A 589 -2.43 10.45 -11.52
C VAL A 589 -1.51 10.72 -12.73
N ALA A 590 -1.34 11.98 -13.12
CA ALA A 590 -0.46 12.35 -14.21
C ALA A 590 1.00 11.95 -13.90
N LYS A 591 1.47 12.17 -12.68
CA LYS A 591 2.81 11.76 -12.23
C LYS A 591 2.96 10.24 -12.21
N CYS A 592 1.96 9.50 -11.72
CA CYS A 592 1.98 8.03 -11.78
C CYS A 592 2.09 7.53 -13.22
N ARG A 593 1.34 8.10 -14.14
CA ARG A 593 1.40 7.70 -15.55
C ARG A 593 2.74 8.03 -16.20
N SER A 594 3.32 9.18 -15.90
CA SER A 594 4.67 9.52 -16.37
C SER A 594 5.74 8.59 -15.80
N ALA A 595 5.50 8.03 -14.62
CA ALA A 595 6.36 7.03 -13.98
C ALA A 595 6.16 5.61 -14.52
N GLY A 596 5.30 5.43 -15.52
CA GLY A 596 4.98 4.13 -16.11
C GLY A 596 4.03 3.28 -15.27
N ILE A 597 3.34 3.87 -14.31
CA ILE A 597 2.39 3.17 -13.44
C ILE A 597 0.99 3.28 -14.06
N LYS A 598 0.36 2.12 -14.23
CA LYS A 598 -1.01 2.02 -14.70
C LYS A 598 -1.97 2.26 -13.53
N VAL A 599 -2.88 3.22 -13.67
CA VAL A 599 -3.89 3.50 -12.65
C VAL A 599 -5.23 2.95 -13.11
N ILE A 600 -5.81 2.06 -12.32
CA ILE A 600 -7.11 1.44 -12.55
C ILE A 600 -8.07 1.90 -11.47
N MET A 601 -9.25 2.38 -11.87
CA MET A 601 -10.33 2.69 -10.92
C MET A 601 -11.19 1.46 -10.69
N VAL A 602 -11.45 1.13 -9.43
CA VAL A 602 -12.34 0.05 -9.03
C VAL A 602 -13.35 0.62 -8.04
N THR A 603 -14.62 0.60 -8.38
CA THR A 603 -15.66 1.23 -7.55
C THR A 603 -16.98 0.45 -7.58
N GLY A 604 -17.76 0.58 -6.53
CA GLY A 604 -19.15 0.11 -6.47
C GLY A 604 -20.16 1.06 -7.08
N ASP A 605 -19.75 2.22 -7.57
CA ASP A 605 -20.61 3.25 -8.12
C ASP A 605 -21.01 2.99 -9.58
N HIS A 606 -21.96 3.77 -10.07
CA HIS A 606 -22.51 3.63 -11.41
C HIS A 606 -21.44 3.89 -12.50
N PRO A 607 -21.47 3.15 -13.63
CA PRO A 607 -20.46 3.31 -14.68
C PRO A 607 -20.34 4.70 -15.26
N ILE A 608 -21.43 5.42 -15.41
CA ILE A 608 -21.44 6.80 -15.97
C ILE A 608 -20.70 7.76 -15.02
N THR A 609 -21.00 7.70 -13.74
CA THR A 609 -20.33 8.50 -12.71
C THR A 609 -18.86 8.13 -12.60
N ALA A 610 -18.54 6.85 -12.56
CA ALA A 610 -17.17 6.35 -12.51
C ALA A 610 -16.34 6.80 -13.70
N LYS A 611 -16.91 6.71 -14.91
CA LYS A 611 -16.29 7.18 -16.16
C LYS A 611 -16.03 8.70 -16.12
N ALA A 612 -17.02 9.47 -15.68
CA ALA A 612 -16.91 10.93 -15.58
C ALA A 612 -15.79 11.35 -14.62
N ILE A 613 -15.70 10.73 -13.46
CA ILE A 613 -14.64 10.98 -12.48
C ILE A 613 -13.29 10.52 -13.05
N ALA A 614 -13.22 9.37 -13.70
CA ALA A 614 -11.99 8.88 -14.32
C ALA A 614 -11.46 9.86 -15.39
N LYS A 615 -12.34 10.43 -16.19
CA LYS A 615 -11.97 11.48 -17.16
C LYS A 615 -11.47 12.75 -16.47
N SER A 616 -12.12 13.18 -15.40
CA SER A 616 -11.75 14.41 -14.70
C SER A 616 -10.42 14.30 -13.96
N VAL A 617 -10.06 13.12 -13.43
CA VAL A 617 -8.78 12.89 -12.74
C VAL A 617 -7.65 12.45 -13.68
N GLY A 618 -7.94 12.16 -14.96
CA GLY A 618 -6.93 11.78 -15.94
C GLY A 618 -6.63 10.28 -16.01
N ILE A 619 -7.39 9.43 -15.33
CA ILE A 619 -7.30 7.96 -15.49
C ILE A 619 -7.67 7.59 -16.92
N ILE A 620 -8.69 8.20 -17.47
CA ILE A 620 -8.99 8.17 -18.90
C ILE A 620 -8.48 9.48 -19.49
N SER A 621 -7.50 9.41 -20.38
CA SER A 621 -6.90 10.58 -21.00
C SER A 621 -7.88 11.31 -21.92
N GLU A 622 -7.70 12.60 -22.04
CA GLU A 622 -8.44 13.42 -23.01
C GLU A 622 -8.18 12.89 -24.43
N GLY A 623 -9.25 12.68 -25.18
CA GLY A 623 -9.19 12.14 -26.54
C GLY A 623 -9.19 10.62 -26.65
N ASN A 624 -9.07 9.87 -25.57
CA ASN A 624 -9.24 8.42 -25.57
C ASN A 624 -10.72 8.05 -25.45
N GLU A 625 -11.13 7.07 -26.20
CA GLU A 625 -12.52 6.64 -26.32
C GLU A 625 -12.72 5.21 -25.79
N THR A 626 -13.86 4.99 -25.15
CA THR A 626 -14.34 3.62 -24.83
C THR A 626 -15.07 3.03 -26.04
N VAL A 627 -15.40 1.74 -25.98
CA VAL A 627 -16.18 1.06 -27.01
C VAL A 627 -17.52 1.76 -27.24
N GLU A 628 -18.18 2.20 -26.16
CA GLU A 628 -19.46 2.92 -26.24
C GLU A 628 -19.30 4.29 -26.92
N ASP A 629 -18.22 5.00 -26.65
CA ASP A 629 -17.93 6.30 -27.29
C ASP A 629 -17.68 6.14 -28.79
N ILE A 630 -16.99 5.10 -29.21
CA ILE A 630 -16.74 4.79 -30.62
C ILE A 630 -18.04 4.42 -31.30
N ALA A 631 -18.88 3.60 -30.67
CA ALA A 631 -20.18 3.20 -31.19
C ALA A 631 -21.10 4.43 -31.40
N ALA A 632 -21.12 5.36 -30.45
CA ALA A 632 -21.88 6.60 -30.56
C ALA A 632 -21.37 7.53 -31.67
N ARG A 633 -20.04 7.65 -31.81
CA ARG A 633 -19.41 8.50 -32.82
C ARG A 633 -19.66 7.97 -34.24
N LEU A 634 -19.54 6.67 -34.44
CA LEU A 634 -19.72 6.02 -35.73
C LEU A 634 -21.17 5.66 -36.03
N ASN A 635 -22.05 5.82 -35.05
CA ASN A 635 -23.48 5.50 -35.16
C ASN A 635 -23.76 4.03 -35.52
N ILE A 636 -22.94 3.12 -34.92
CA ILE A 636 -23.04 1.68 -35.10
C ILE A 636 -23.39 0.99 -33.78
N PRO A 637 -23.92 -0.25 -33.79
CA PRO A 637 -24.12 -0.99 -32.55
C PRO A 637 -22.81 -1.27 -31.81
N VAL A 638 -22.86 -1.26 -30.49
CA VAL A 638 -21.69 -1.55 -29.63
C VAL A 638 -21.04 -2.90 -29.96
N SER A 639 -21.84 -3.90 -30.33
CA SER A 639 -21.34 -5.23 -30.69
C SER A 639 -20.48 -5.27 -31.98
N GLU A 640 -20.57 -4.26 -32.83
CA GLU A 640 -19.80 -4.15 -34.08
C GLU A 640 -18.47 -3.43 -33.89
N VAL A 641 -18.23 -2.81 -32.75
CA VAL A 641 -16.98 -2.11 -32.45
C VAL A 641 -15.92 -3.13 -32.07
N ASN A 642 -14.73 -3.04 -32.68
CA ASN A 642 -13.58 -3.85 -32.26
C ASN A 642 -13.09 -3.34 -30.89
N PRO A 643 -13.13 -4.16 -29.81
CA PRO A 643 -12.67 -3.73 -28.49
C PRO A 643 -11.23 -3.26 -28.45
N ARG A 644 -10.38 -3.73 -29.37
CA ARG A 644 -8.95 -3.38 -29.44
C ARG A 644 -8.71 -1.95 -29.98
N GLU A 645 -9.66 -1.34 -30.63
CA GLU A 645 -9.56 0.03 -31.12
C GLU A 645 -9.75 1.05 -29.98
N ALA A 646 -10.43 0.65 -28.90
CA ALA A 646 -10.61 1.49 -27.72
C ALA A 646 -9.40 1.35 -26.79
N LYS A 647 -8.78 2.48 -26.41
CA LYS A 647 -7.70 2.50 -25.41
C LYS A 647 -8.23 2.50 -23.98
N ALA A 648 -9.42 3.01 -23.78
CA ALA A 648 -10.09 3.03 -22.50
C ALA A 648 -11.18 1.95 -22.44
N ALA A 649 -11.39 1.39 -21.27
CA ALA A 649 -12.46 0.42 -21.03
C ALA A 649 -13.18 0.75 -19.73
N VAL A 650 -14.51 0.69 -19.77
CA VAL A 650 -15.36 0.75 -18.57
C VAL A 650 -16.09 -0.58 -18.48
N VAL A 651 -15.81 -1.35 -17.45
CA VAL A 651 -16.35 -2.70 -17.26
C VAL A 651 -17.34 -2.69 -16.12
N HIS A 652 -18.56 -3.15 -16.37
CA HIS A 652 -19.58 -3.30 -15.33
C HIS A 652 -19.36 -4.60 -14.53
N GLY A 653 -19.69 -4.58 -13.24
CA GLY A 653 -19.54 -5.74 -12.38
C GLY A 653 -20.29 -6.99 -12.86
N THR A 654 -21.43 -6.82 -13.55
CA THR A 654 -22.15 -7.95 -14.16
C THR A 654 -21.40 -8.57 -15.33
N GLU A 655 -20.74 -7.76 -16.15
CA GLU A 655 -19.87 -8.25 -17.23
C GLU A 655 -18.66 -8.98 -16.63
N LEU A 656 -18.06 -8.44 -15.60
CA LEU A 656 -16.93 -9.05 -14.90
C LEU A 656 -17.28 -10.42 -14.31
N ARG A 657 -18.51 -10.59 -13.83
CA ARG A 657 -18.99 -11.87 -13.30
C ARG A 657 -19.01 -12.96 -14.38
N GLU A 658 -19.33 -12.61 -15.62
CA GLU A 658 -19.42 -13.52 -16.76
C GLU A 658 -18.07 -13.80 -17.41
N LEU A 659 -17.06 -12.96 -17.16
CA LEU A 659 -15.72 -13.14 -17.72
C LEU A 659 -14.98 -14.28 -17.03
N ASN A 660 -14.29 -15.09 -17.85
CA ASN A 660 -13.32 -16.04 -17.32
C ASN A 660 -11.95 -15.37 -17.11
N SER A 661 -10.99 -16.10 -16.55
CA SER A 661 -9.66 -15.58 -16.26
C SER A 661 -8.94 -15.08 -17.51
N ASP A 662 -9.07 -15.76 -18.64
CA ASP A 662 -8.39 -15.41 -19.88
C ASP A 662 -8.95 -14.13 -20.49
N GLN A 663 -10.27 -13.96 -20.44
CA GLN A 663 -10.94 -12.75 -20.93
C GLN A 663 -10.58 -11.53 -20.07
N LEU A 664 -10.52 -11.69 -18.76
CA LEU A 664 -10.08 -10.62 -17.85
C LEU A 664 -8.63 -10.25 -18.11
N ASP A 665 -7.75 -11.22 -18.27
CA ASP A 665 -6.34 -11.01 -18.59
C ASP A 665 -6.17 -10.26 -19.91
N GLU A 666 -7.00 -10.56 -20.91
CA GLU A 666 -7.01 -9.85 -22.18
C GLU A 666 -7.40 -8.37 -22.01
N ILE A 667 -8.44 -8.07 -21.24
CA ILE A 667 -8.86 -6.69 -20.94
C ILE A 667 -7.73 -5.94 -20.23
N LEU A 668 -7.15 -6.53 -19.21
CA LEU A 668 -6.07 -5.90 -18.43
C LEU A 668 -4.80 -5.68 -19.26
N LYS A 669 -4.54 -6.52 -20.23
CA LYS A 669 -3.36 -6.43 -21.08
C LYS A 669 -3.48 -5.41 -22.19
N TYR A 670 -4.62 -5.37 -22.89
CA TYR A 670 -4.78 -4.56 -24.10
C TYR A 670 -5.29 -3.16 -23.85
N HIS A 671 -6.04 -2.92 -22.78
CA HIS A 671 -6.50 -1.59 -22.41
C HIS A 671 -5.56 -0.96 -21.41
N THR A 672 -5.11 0.24 -21.69
CA THR A 672 -4.19 0.99 -20.81
C THR A 672 -4.92 1.83 -19.77
N GLU A 673 -6.19 2.12 -19.99
CA GLU A 673 -7.04 2.96 -19.15
C GLU A 673 -8.31 2.19 -18.84
N ILE A 674 -8.47 1.76 -17.57
CA ILE A 674 -9.55 0.85 -17.18
C ILE A 674 -10.28 1.40 -15.97
N VAL A 675 -11.61 1.29 -16.04
CA VAL A 675 -12.51 1.56 -14.92
C VAL A 675 -13.41 0.35 -14.73
N PHE A 676 -13.43 -0.18 -13.52
CA PHE A 676 -14.38 -1.22 -13.10
C PHE A 676 -15.45 -0.57 -12.22
N ALA A 677 -16.69 -0.62 -12.66
CA ALA A 677 -17.82 -0.02 -11.98
C ALA A 677 -18.80 -1.08 -11.48
N ARG A 678 -19.55 -0.79 -10.42
CA ARG A 678 -20.51 -1.73 -9.80
C ARG A 678 -19.87 -3.04 -9.38
N THR A 679 -18.66 -2.98 -8.83
CA THR A 679 -17.93 -4.15 -8.36
C THR A 679 -18.25 -4.49 -6.91
N SER A 680 -18.28 -5.81 -6.63
CA SER A 680 -18.36 -6.33 -5.26
C SER A 680 -16.95 -6.46 -4.64
N PRO A 681 -16.82 -6.67 -3.32
CA PRO A 681 -15.52 -6.91 -2.70
C PRO A 681 -14.77 -8.10 -3.27
N GLN A 682 -15.47 -9.17 -3.61
CA GLN A 682 -14.88 -10.36 -4.24
C GLN A 682 -14.35 -10.05 -5.64
N GLN A 683 -15.05 -9.21 -6.39
CA GLN A 683 -14.63 -8.79 -7.73
C GLN A 683 -13.38 -7.90 -7.67
N LYS A 684 -13.25 -7.04 -6.67
CA LYS A 684 -12.01 -6.28 -6.43
C LYS A 684 -10.82 -7.23 -6.24
N LEU A 685 -11.01 -8.27 -5.46
CA LEU A 685 -9.99 -9.30 -5.27
C LEU A 685 -9.63 -10.00 -6.58
N ILE A 686 -10.61 -10.34 -7.40
CA ILE A 686 -10.41 -10.96 -8.73
C ILE A 686 -9.58 -10.06 -9.65
N ILE A 687 -9.85 -8.76 -9.65
CA ILE A 687 -9.12 -7.77 -10.44
C ILE A 687 -7.65 -7.71 -10.01
N VAL A 688 -7.41 -7.68 -8.71
CA VAL A 688 -6.06 -7.66 -8.15
C VAL A 688 -5.29 -8.92 -8.53
N GLU A 689 -5.91 -10.09 -8.40
CA GLU A 689 -5.30 -11.36 -8.82
C GLU A 689 -5.02 -11.40 -10.32
N GLY A 690 -5.92 -10.85 -11.14
CA GLY A 690 -5.73 -10.73 -12.58
C GLY A 690 -4.51 -9.88 -12.93
N CYS A 691 -4.37 -8.74 -12.29
CA CYS A 691 -3.18 -7.89 -12.47
C CYS A 691 -1.90 -8.60 -12.04
N GLN A 692 -1.93 -9.32 -10.92
CA GLN A 692 -0.77 -10.07 -10.44
C GLN A 692 -0.37 -11.21 -11.36
N ARG A 693 -1.35 -11.87 -12.02
CA ARG A 693 -1.06 -12.91 -13.02
C ARG A 693 -0.31 -12.39 -14.24
N LEU A 694 -0.55 -11.16 -14.62
CA LEU A 694 0.19 -10.49 -15.70
C LEU A 694 1.60 -10.06 -15.31
N GLY A 695 2.02 -10.37 -14.10
CA GLY A 695 3.34 -10.02 -13.58
C GLY A 695 3.44 -8.61 -12.99
N ALA A 696 2.33 -7.91 -12.81
CA ALA A 696 2.32 -6.58 -12.20
C ALA A 696 2.52 -6.66 -10.69
N ILE A 697 3.23 -5.69 -10.16
CA ILE A 697 3.26 -5.40 -8.72
C ILE A 697 2.13 -4.42 -8.44
N VAL A 698 1.15 -4.85 -7.68
CA VAL A 698 -0.12 -4.14 -7.52
C VAL A 698 -0.17 -3.43 -6.17
N ALA A 699 -0.43 -2.13 -6.20
CA ALA A 699 -0.84 -1.36 -5.02
C ALA A 699 -2.36 -1.17 -5.07
N VAL A 700 -3.04 -1.41 -3.98
CA VAL A 700 -4.49 -1.19 -3.85
C VAL A 700 -4.71 -0.10 -2.83
N THR A 701 -5.49 0.91 -3.17
CA THR A 701 -5.91 1.94 -2.23
C THR A 701 -7.36 1.71 -1.82
N GLY A 702 -7.69 1.98 -0.57
CA GLY A 702 -9.05 1.81 -0.09
C GLY A 702 -9.24 2.41 1.30
N ASP A 703 -10.49 2.66 1.68
CA ASP A 703 -10.85 3.26 2.96
C ASP A 703 -11.93 2.48 3.71
N GLY A 704 -12.59 1.54 3.06
CA GLY A 704 -13.70 0.79 3.62
C GLY A 704 -13.37 -0.66 4.00
N VAL A 705 -14.27 -1.25 4.76
CA VAL A 705 -14.18 -2.69 5.12
C VAL A 705 -14.27 -3.56 3.86
N ASN A 706 -15.03 -3.13 2.88
CA ASN A 706 -15.18 -3.80 1.59
C ASN A 706 -13.86 -3.95 0.83
N ASP A 707 -12.89 -3.08 1.07
CA ASP A 707 -11.58 -3.10 0.43
C ASP A 707 -10.59 -4.05 1.12
N SER A 708 -10.90 -4.56 2.30
CA SER A 708 -9.97 -5.34 3.12
C SER A 708 -9.40 -6.58 2.42
N PRO A 709 -10.17 -7.42 1.71
CA PRO A 709 -9.59 -8.55 1.00
C PRO A 709 -8.61 -8.12 -0.10
N ALA A 710 -8.96 -7.09 -0.85
CA ALA A 710 -8.08 -6.55 -1.90
C ALA A 710 -6.81 -5.93 -1.31
N LEU A 711 -6.92 -5.17 -0.22
CA LEU A 711 -5.77 -4.61 0.49
C LEU A 711 -4.82 -5.69 1.00
N LYS A 712 -5.37 -6.79 1.49
CA LYS A 712 -4.57 -7.91 2.01
C LYS A 712 -3.91 -8.69 0.88
N LYS A 713 -4.59 -8.91 -0.23
CA LYS A 713 -4.08 -9.67 -1.39
C LYS A 713 -3.05 -8.91 -2.19
N ALA A 714 -3.17 -7.60 -2.29
CA ALA A 714 -2.25 -6.76 -3.05
C ALA A 714 -0.80 -6.89 -2.57
N ASP A 715 0.14 -6.64 -3.45
CA ASP A 715 1.55 -6.58 -3.07
C ASP A 715 1.79 -5.49 -2.04
N ILE A 716 1.08 -4.37 -2.16
CA ILE A 716 1.00 -3.35 -1.11
C ILE A 716 -0.43 -2.81 -1.01
N GLY A 717 -1.02 -2.90 0.17
CA GLY A 717 -2.29 -2.27 0.49
C GLY A 717 -2.07 -0.90 1.11
N VAL A 718 -2.78 0.11 0.63
CA VAL A 718 -2.69 1.49 1.09
C VAL A 718 -4.05 1.92 1.63
N ALA A 719 -4.11 2.25 2.92
CA ALA A 719 -5.33 2.74 3.57
C ALA A 719 -5.29 4.25 3.78
N MET A 720 -6.46 4.87 3.81
CA MET A 720 -6.60 6.28 4.18
C MET A 720 -6.58 6.44 5.70
N GLY A 721 -5.82 7.41 6.20
CA GLY A 721 -5.63 7.60 7.65
C GLY A 721 -6.80 8.28 8.35
N ILE A 722 -7.43 9.25 7.69
CA ILE A 722 -8.53 10.04 8.26
C ILE A 722 -9.88 9.36 7.99
N ALA A 723 -10.15 9.08 6.71
CA ALA A 723 -11.42 8.49 6.27
C ALA A 723 -11.45 6.96 6.35
N GLY A 724 -10.30 6.31 6.53
CA GLY A 724 -10.20 4.86 6.56
C GLY A 724 -10.81 4.23 7.81
N SER A 725 -11.46 3.08 7.62
CA SER A 725 -11.94 2.26 8.74
C SER A 725 -10.77 1.57 9.44
N ASP A 726 -10.97 1.18 10.70
CA ASP A 726 -9.94 0.44 11.46
C ASP A 726 -9.58 -0.88 10.78
N VAL A 727 -10.54 -1.55 10.18
CA VAL A 727 -10.31 -2.79 9.43
C VAL A 727 -9.43 -2.55 8.21
N SER A 728 -9.69 -1.50 7.43
CA SER A 728 -8.86 -1.18 6.27
C SER A 728 -7.44 -0.81 6.68
N LYS A 729 -7.27 -0.02 7.74
CA LYS A 729 -5.96 0.34 8.28
C LYS A 729 -5.16 -0.87 8.73
N GLN A 730 -5.81 -1.86 9.32
CA GLN A 730 -5.14 -3.08 9.78
C GLN A 730 -4.83 -4.05 8.65
N ALA A 731 -5.66 -4.11 7.62
CA ALA A 731 -5.40 -4.92 6.44
C ALA A 731 -4.30 -4.34 5.56
N ALA A 732 -4.09 -3.04 5.60
CA ALA A 732 -3.12 -2.35 4.75
C ALA A 732 -1.69 -2.47 5.26
N ASP A 733 -0.74 -2.38 4.33
CA ASP A 733 0.69 -2.33 4.62
C ASP A 733 1.18 -0.88 4.85
N MET A 734 0.44 0.09 4.35
CA MET A 734 0.77 1.51 4.44
C MET A 734 -0.49 2.34 4.68
N ILE A 735 -0.35 3.43 5.42
CA ILE A 735 -1.44 4.37 5.71
C ILE A 735 -1.04 5.77 5.23
N LEU A 736 -1.90 6.42 4.46
CA LEU A 736 -1.75 7.82 4.08
C LEU A 736 -2.36 8.70 5.17
N LEU A 737 -1.53 9.37 5.96
CA LEU A 737 -1.97 10.13 7.14
C LEU A 737 -2.83 11.36 6.79
N ASP A 738 -2.65 11.93 5.61
CA ASP A 738 -3.36 13.10 5.12
C ASP A 738 -4.48 12.78 4.12
N ASP A 739 -4.76 11.52 3.86
CA ASP A 739 -5.69 11.03 2.85
C ASP A 739 -5.44 11.56 1.44
N ASN A 740 -4.23 12.03 1.18
CA ASN A 740 -3.85 12.62 -0.10
C ASN A 740 -3.24 11.55 -1.02
N PHE A 741 -3.91 11.24 -2.10
CA PHE A 741 -3.39 10.31 -3.12
C PHE A 741 -2.03 10.75 -3.67
N ALA A 742 -1.72 12.05 -3.68
CA ALA A 742 -0.42 12.57 -4.11
C ALA A 742 0.73 12.08 -3.23
N SER A 743 0.49 11.72 -1.97
CA SER A 743 1.50 11.13 -1.10
C SER A 743 1.98 9.76 -1.59
N ILE A 744 1.20 9.05 -2.38
CA ILE A 744 1.62 7.80 -3.03
C ILE A 744 2.77 8.06 -4.00
N VAL A 745 2.73 9.17 -4.73
CA VAL A 745 3.81 9.56 -5.64
C VAL A 745 5.12 9.74 -4.87
N THR A 746 5.07 10.40 -3.73
CA THR A 746 6.22 10.55 -2.83
C THR A 746 6.71 9.19 -2.33
N GLY A 747 5.78 8.31 -1.95
CA GLY A 747 6.11 6.96 -1.51
C GLY A 747 6.76 6.12 -2.62
N VAL A 748 6.29 6.22 -3.84
CA VAL A 748 6.88 5.53 -5.01
C VAL A 748 8.30 6.05 -5.26
N GLU A 749 8.49 7.35 -5.19
CA GLU A 749 9.81 7.96 -5.36
C GLU A 749 10.80 7.45 -4.30
N GLU A 750 10.40 7.46 -3.03
CA GLU A 750 11.23 6.96 -1.94
C GLU A 750 11.51 5.45 -2.08
N GLY A 751 10.54 4.67 -2.52
CA GLY A 751 10.71 3.23 -2.75
C GLY A 751 11.68 2.93 -3.90
N ARG A 752 11.62 3.69 -4.99
CA ARG A 752 12.57 3.57 -6.10
C ARG A 752 13.97 3.99 -5.69
N LEU A 753 14.07 5.06 -4.92
CA LEU A 753 15.33 5.55 -4.42
C LEU A 753 16.01 4.54 -3.47
N ILE A 754 15.25 3.94 -2.56
CA ILE A 754 15.83 2.96 -1.62
C ILE A 754 16.31 1.70 -2.34
N PHE A 755 15.65 1.27 -3.40
CA PHE A 755 16.13 0.14 -4.20
C PHE A 755 17.49 0.43 -4.82
N ASP A 756 17.68 1.61 -5.40
CA ASP A 756 18.95 2.04 -5.95
C ASP A 756 20.02 2.16 -4.86
N ASN A 757 19.66 2.75 -3.73
CA ASN A 757 20.59 2.93 -2.61
C ASN A 757 20.96 1.61 -1.93
N LEU A 758 20.05 0.62 -1.89
CA LEU A 758 20.37 -0.72 -1.41
C LEU A 758 21.37 -1.42 -2.32
N LYS A 759 21.29 -1.25 -3.63
CA LYS A 759 22.32 -1.75 -4.55
C LYS A 759 23.69 -1.18 -4.21
N LYS A 760 23.75 0.11 -3.94
CA LYS A 760 25.00 0.81 -3.56
C LYS A 760 25.56 0.26 -2.24
N SER A 761 24.70 0.09 -1.23
CA SER A 761 25.10 -0.46 0.07
C SER A 761 25.60 -1.91 -0.04
N ILE A 762 24.92 -2.73 -0.83
CA ILE A 762 25.31 -4.11 -1.07
C ILE A 762 26.64 -4.18 -1.81
N ALA A 763 26.83 -3.38 -2.85
CA ALA A 763 28.10 -3.30 -3.58
C ALA A 763 29.25 -2.91 -2.66
N TYR A 764 29.04 -1.89 -1.83
CA TYR A 764 30.02 -1.45 -0.84
C TYR A 764 30.39 -2.56 0.15
N THR A 765 29.38 -3.22 0.72
CA THR A 765 29.57 -4.26 1.72
C THR A 765 30.27 -5.50 1.13
N LEU A 766 29.85 -5.92 -0.07
CA LEU A 766 30.43 -7.11 -0.72
C LEU A 766 31.85 -6.91 -1.21
N THR A 767 32.26 -5.69 -1.52
CA THR A 767 33.61 -5.40 -2.01
C THR A 767 34.68 -5.86 -1.03
N SER A 768 34.43 -5.73 0.29
CA SER A 768 35.40 -6.13 1.31
C SER A 768 35.58 -7.65 1.45
N ASN A 769 34.67 -8.45 0.87
CA ASN A 769 34.75 -9.91 0.98
C ASN A 769 36.00 -10.49 0.30
N ILE A 770 36.44 -9.94 -0.83
CA ILE A 770 37.60 -10.42 -1.54
C ILE A 770 38.89 -10.21 -0.73
N PRO A 771 39.17 -9.02 -0.16
CA PRO A 771 40.33 -8.85 0.70
C PRO A 771 40.23 -9.66 2.00
N GLU A 772 39.05 -10.12 2.41
CA GLU A 772 38.89 -11.01 3.55
C GLU A 772 39.14 -12.48 3.22
N ILE A 773 38.75 -12.94 2.03
CA ILE A 773 38.93 -14.31 1.55
C ILE A 773 40.36 -14.55 1.11
N SER A 774 40.97 -13.61 0.38
CA SER A 774 42.29 -13.73 -0.23
C SER A 774 43.38 -14.10 0.77
N PRO A 775 43.43 -13.59 2.02
CA PRO A 775 44.42 -14.00 3.00
C PRO A 775 44.40 -15.49 3.30
N PHE A 776 43.22 -16.10 3.42
CA PHE A 776 43.11 -17.55 3.67
C PHE A 776 43.59 -18.35 2.46
N LEU A 777 43.32 -17.90 1.24
CA LEU A 777 43.82 -18.56 0.03
C LEU A 777 45.33 -18.49 -0.06
N ALA A 778 45.92 -17.32 0.20
CA ALA A 778 47.35 -17.15 0.22
C ALA A 778 48.04 -17.95 1.32
N PHE A 779 47.42 -18.00 2.50
CA PHE A 779 47.87 -18.81 3.62
C PHE A 779 48.01 -20.30 3.25
N ILE A 780 47.05 -20.85 2.53
CA ILE A 780 47.08 -22.25 2.12
C ILE A 780 47.97 -22.49 0.92
N LEU A 781 47.80 -21.69 -0.15
CA LEU A 781 48.43 -21.95 -1.42
C LEU A 781 49.91 -21.54 -1.44
N CYS A 782 50.25 -20.46 -0.75
CA CYS A 782 51.61 -19.91 -0.72
C CYS A 782 52.39 -20.30 0.55
N ASP A 783 51.76 -20.93 1.51
CA ASP A 783 52.38 -21.28 2.81
C ASP A 783 53.03 -20.06 3.49
N ILE A 784 52.31 -18.92 3.50
CA ILE A 784 52.75 -17.72 4.20
C ILE A 784 52.07 -17.60 5.57
N PRO A 785 52.63 -16.86 6.53
CA PRO A 785 51.90 -16.54 7.75
C PRO A 785 50.56 -15.86 7.42
N LEU A 786 49.52 -16.15 8.18
CA LEU A 786 48.14 -15.66 7.90
C LEU A 786 48.12 -14.12 7.87
N PRO A 787 47.72 -13.49 6.75
CA PRO A 787 47.69 -12.04 6.64
C PRO A 787 46.55 -11.35 7.40
N LEU A 788 45.42 -12.02 7.61
CA LEU A 788 44.25 -11.44 8.26
C LEU A 788 43.52 -12.50 9.11
N GLY A 789 43.21 -12.18 10.34
CA GLY A 789 42.51 -13.09 11.26
C GLY A 789 40.99 -12.99 11.17
N THR A 790 40.29 -14.03 11.63
CA THR A 790 38.83 -14.11 11.65
C THR A 790 38.18 -13.05 12.52
N VAL A 791 38.76 -12.77 13.68
CA VAL A 791 38.26 -11.71 14.57
C VAL A 791 38.36 -10.34 13.90
N THR A 792 39.44 -10.11 13.18
CA THR A 792 39.62 -8.88 12.42
C THR A 792 38.58 -8.73 11.31
N ILE A 793 38.19 -9.80 10.66
CA ILE A 793 37.11 -9.83 9.67
C ILE A 793 35.80 -9.39 10.31
N LEU A 794 35.47 -9.89 11.50
CA LEU A 794 34.27 -9.46 12.22
C LEU A 794 34.31 -7.97 12.59
N CYS A 795 35.50 -7.45 12.97
CA CYS A 795 35.67 -6.03 13.23
C CYS A 795 35.38 -5.18 11.97
N ILE A 796 35.76 -5.67 10.79
CA ILE A 796 35.44 -4.99 9.53
C ILE A 796 33.92 -5.04 9.27
N ASP A 797 33.35 -6.22 9.25
CA ASP A 797 31.96 -6.42 8.80
C ASP A 797 30.92 -5.86 9.79
N LEU A 798 31.15 -6.01 11.08
CA LEU A 798 30.22 -5.54 12.12
C LEU A 798 30.56 -4.16 12.69
N GLY A 799 31.78 -3.69 12.50
CA GLY A 799 32.23 -2.42 13.04
C GLY A 799 32.40 -1.34 11.99
N THR A 800 33.49 -1.38 11.25
CA THR A 800 33.89 -0.26 10.39
C THR A 800 33.02 -0.09 9.14
N ASP A 801 32.45 -1.16 8.60
CA ASP A 801 31.67 -1.11 7.34
C ASP A 801 30.18 -0.85 7.55
N MET A 802 29.62 -1.06 8.73
CA MET A 802 28.17 -0.93 8.95
C MET A 802 27.66 0.50 8.80
N VAL A 803 28.27 1.45 9.51
CA VAL A 803 27.78 2.84 9.49
C VAL A 803 27.94 3.48 8.12
N PRO A 804 29.08 3.34 7.42
CA PRO A 804 29.20 3.81 6.04
C PRO A 804 28.17 3.18 5.09
N ALA A 805 27.93 1.89 5.18
CA ALA A 805 26.94 1.21 4.33
C ALA A 805 25.53 1.76 4.58
N ILE A 806 25.15 1.97 5.83
CA ILE A 806 23.86 2.57 6.19
C ILE A 806 23.75 4.01 5.68
N SER A 807 24.83 4.77 5.68
CA SER A 807 24.83 6.17 5.24
C SER A 807 24.47 6.33 3.76
N LEU A 808 24.68 5.31 2.95
CA LEU A 808 24.26 5.30 1.53
C LEU A 808 22.75 5.36 1.34
N ALA A 809 21.95 5.02 2.35
CA ALA A 809 20.50 5.17 2.31
C ALA A 809 20.02 6.62 2.24
N TYR A 810 20.87 7.57 2.61
CA TYR A 810 20.58 9.00 2.54
C TYR A 810 21.01 9.66 1.24
N GLU A 811 21.56 8.90 0.30
CA GLU A 811 22.05 9.44 -0.96
C GLU A 811 20.90 9.95 -1.84
N ALA A 812 21.12 11.10 -2.46
CA ALA A 812 20.16 11.71 -3.37
C ALA A 812 20.07 10.93 -4.70
N PRO A 813 18.93 10.95 -5.40
CA PRO A 813 18.83 10.29 -6.71
C PRO A 813 19.75 10.95 -7.75
N GLU A 814 20.32 10.14 -8.64
CA GLU A 814 21.18 10.61 -9.72
C GLU A 814 20.41 11.22 -10.90
N SER A 815 19.16 10.79 -11.09
CA SER A 815 18.29 11.21 -12.18
C SER A 815 16.85 11.34 -11.67
N ASP A 816 15.97 11.86 -12.51
CA ASP A 816 14.54 11.88 -12.19
C ASP A 816 13.97 10.46 -12.26
N ILE A 817 13.88 9.82 -11.11
CA ILE A 817 13.43 8.44 -10.97
C ILE A 817 11.95 8.26 -11.27
N MET A 818 11.17 9.34 -11.27
CA MET A 818 9.74 9.30 -11.59
C MET A 818 9.44 9.38 -13.09
N LYS A 819 10.45 9.51 -13.93
CA LYS A 819 10.30 9.49 -15.40
C LYS A 819 10.70 8.17 -16.05
N ARG A 820 11.23 7.23 -15.28
CA ARG A 820 11.59 5.91 -15.77
C ARG A 820 10.46 4.90 -15.53
N GLN A 821 10.48 3.80 -16.29
CA GLN A 821 9.55 2.70 -16.10
C GLN A 821 9.81 1.99 -14.77
N PRO A 822 8.78 1.36 -14.16
CA PRO A 822 8.98 0.53 -12.99
C PRO A 822 9.97 -0.60 -13.28
N ARG A 823 10.74 -1.01 -12.28
CA ARG A 823 11.62 -2.16 -12.46
C ARG A 823 10.81 -3.42 -12.77
N ASP A 824 11.36 -4.27 -13.61
CA ASP A 824 10.81 -5.61 -13.84
C ASP A 824 11.26 -6.52 -12.68
N PRO A 825 10.36 -7.00 -11.79
CA PRO A 825 10.75 -7.82 -10.64
C PRO A 825 11.35 -9.17 -11.04
N TYR A 826 11.20 -9.56 -12.30
CA TYR A 826 11.72 -10.84 -12.82
C TYR A 826 13.06 -10.68 -13.56
N ARG A 827 13.44 -9.47 -13.96
CA ARG A 827 14.66 -9.15 -14.67
C ARG A 827 15.64 -8.36 -13.86
N ASP A 828 15.16 -7.32 -13.19
CA ASP A 828 15.99 -6.37 -12.48
C ASP A 828 16.19 -6.85 -11.04
N ASN A 829 17.29 -7.55 -10.83
CA ASN A 829 17.63 -8.07 -9.51
C ASN A 829 18.39 -7.02 -8.70
N LEU A 830 18.22 -7.07 -7.38
CA LEU A 830 18.96 -6.24 -6.45
C LEU A 830 20.48 -6.56 -6.54
N VAL A 831 20.80 -7.84 -6.62
CA VAL A 831 22.15 -8.33 -6.83
C VAL A 831 22.21 -9.10 -8.14
N ASN A 832 22.86 -8.53 -9.12
CA ASN A 832 23.01 -9.11 -10.44
C ASN A 832 24.48 -9.47 -10.73
N ARG A 833 24.73 -10.11 -11.86
CA ARG A 833 26.08 -10.48 -12.30
C ARG A 833 27.00 -9.25 -12.38
N ARG A 834 26.50 -8.12 -12.81
CA ARG A 834 27.28 -6.88 -12.98
C ARG A 834 27.75 -6.35 -11.62
N LEU A 835 26.87 -6.36 -10.61
CA LEU A 835 27.23 -5.96 -9.26
C LEU A 835 28.30 -6.87 -8.66
N ILE A 836 28.16 -8.17 -8.81
CA ILE A 836 29.16 -9.15 -8.36
C ILE A 836 30.50 -8.94 -9.10
N SER A 837 30.44 -8.71 -10.40
CA SER A 837 31.65 -8.42 -11.19
C SER A 837 32.38 -7.17 -10.69
N MET A 838 31.64 -6.10 -10.44
CA MET A 838 32.22 -4.86 -9.90
C MET A 838 32.78 -5.06 -8.49
N ALA A 839 31.99 -5.65 -7.59
CA ALA A 839 32.37 -5.76 -6.19
C ALA A 839 33.54 -6.76 -6.00
N TYR A 840 33.44 -7.92 -6.62
CA TYR A 840 34.45 -8.98 -6.43
C TYR A 840 35.57 -8.93 -7.44
N GLY A 841 35.25 -8.78 -8.72
CA GLY A 841 36.22 -8.91 -9.80
C GLY A 841 37.06 -7.68 -10.08
N GLN A 842 36.60 -6.52 -9.73
CA GLN A 842 37.27 -5.24 -10.06
C GLN A 842 37.74 -4.54 -8.79
N ILE A 843 36.85 -3.95 -8.03
CA ILE A 843 37.23 -3.15 -6.85
C ILE A 843 37.78 -4.04 -5.73
N GLY A 844 37.20 -5.18 -5.49
CA GLY A 844 37.64 -6.11 -4.45
C GLY A 844 39.05 -6.61 -4.71
N MET A 845 39.46 -6.85 -5.96
CA MET A 845 40.81 -7.25 -6.33
C MET A 845 41.84 -6.15 -6.04
N ILE A 846 41.50 -4.90 -6.30
CA ILE A 846 42.36 -3.76 -5.98
C ILE A 846 42.52 -3.63 -4.45
N GLN A 847 41.46 -3.82 -3.68
CA GLN A 847 41.52 -3.80 -2.23
C GLN A 847 42.36 -4.94 -1.66
N ALA A 848 42.23 -6.14 -2.21
CA ALA A 848 43.07 -7.29 -1.83
C ALA A 848 44.56 -7.01 -2.13
N ALA A 849 44.88 -6.44 -3.30
CA ALA A 849 46.22 -6.04 -3.65
C ALA A 849 46.79 -5.00 -2.66
N ALA A 850 45.99 -4.03 -2.24
CA ALA A 850 46.37 -3.06 -1.21
C ALA A 850 46.72 -3.73 0.12
N GLY A 851 45.87 -4.63 0.60
CA GLY A 851 46.09 -5.38 1.83
C GLY A 851 47.36 -6.21 1.80
N PHE A 852 47.61 -6.98 0.72
CA PHE A 852 48.84 -7.79 0.55
C PHE A 852 50.07 -6.92 0.41
N PHE A 853 49.98 -5.81 -0.29
CA PHE A 853 51.11 -4.89 -0.40
C PHE A 853 51.53 -4.35 0.97
N VAL A 854 50.57 -3.94 1.81
CA VAL A 854 50.84 -3.50 3.17
C VAL A 854 51.43 -4.64 4.01
N TYR A 855 50.93 -5.84 3.89
CA TYR A 855 51.40 -7.03 4.58
C TYR A 855 52.88 -7.30 4.22
N PHE A 856 53.22 -7.36 2.95
CA PHE A 856 54.58 -7.62 2.51
C PHE A 856 55.56 -6.49 2.85
N VAL A 857 55.11 -5.24 2.80
CA VAL A 857 55.94 -4.09 3.21
C VAL A 857 56.30 -4.19 4.70
N ILE A 858 55.37 -4.53 5.55
CA ILE A 858 55.63 -4.67 7.00
C ILE A 858 56.54 -5.84 7.28
N MET A 859 56.32 -7.00 6.62
CA MET A 859 57.17 -8.16 6.79
C MET A 859 58.63 -7.89 6.29
N ALA A 860 58.74 -7.19 5.17
CA ALA A 860 60.07 -6.83 4.63
C ALA A 860 60.80 -5.84 5.53
N GLU A 861 60.11 -4.85 6.09
CA GLU A 861 60.72 -3.89 7.03
C GLU A 861 61.20 -4.55 8.32
N ASN A 862 60.53 -5.65 8.73
CA ASN A 862 60.93 -6.38 9.92
C ASN A 862 61.91 -7.53 9.63
N GLY A 863 62.42 -7.67 8.39
CA GLY A 863 63.46 -8.60 8.05
C GLY A 863 63.03 -9.80 7.18
N PHE A 864 61.76 -10.02 6.99
CA PHE A 864 61.24 -11.13 6.17
C PHE A 864 60.91 -10.64 4.76
N LEU A 865 61.82 -10.88 3.82
CA LEU A 865 61.56 -10.57 2.41
C LEU A 865 60.56 -11.58 1.82
N PRO A 866 59.83 -11.22 0.76
CA PRO A 866 58.78 -12.08 0.20
C PRO A 866 59.22 -13.46 -0.17
N LEU A 867 60.42 -13.63 -0.72
CA LEU A 867 60.98 -14.92 -1.07
C LEU A 867 61.20 -15.86 0.16
N THR A 868 61.53 -15.28 1.29
CA THR A 868 61.73 -16.02 2.55
C THR A 868 60.38 -16.42 3.18
N LEU A 869 59.33 -15.61 2.95
CA LEU A 869 58.01 -15.89 3.51
C LEU A 869 57.34 -17.10 2.86
N PHE A 870 57.55 -17.32 1.57
CA PHE A 870 56.96 -18.46 0.87
C PHE A 870 57.47 -19.79 1.46
N GLY A 871 56.55 -20.63 1.96
CA GLY A 871 56.88 -21.91 2.54
C GLY A 871 57.25 -21.88 4.02
N ILE A 872 57.30 -20.72 4.67
CA ILE A 872 57.75 -20.60 6.07
C ILE A 872 56.62 -20.90 7.08
N ARG A 873 55.39 -21.10 6.70
CA ARG A 873 54.22 -21.20 7.58
C ARG A 873 54.36 -22.26 8.64
N LYS A 874 54.80 -23.46 8.33
CA LYS A 874 54.95 -24.54 9.26
C LYS A 874 55.94 -24.21 10.38
N MET A 875 57.06 -23.60 10.07
CA MET A 875 58.05 -23.13 11.04
C MET A 875 57.56 -21.93 11.82
N TRP A 876 56.78 -21.03 11.15
CA TRP A 876 56.22 -19.84 11.78
C TRP A 876 55.25 -20.18 12.88
N ASP A 877 54.36 -21.15 12.66
CA ASP A 877 53.29 -21.54 13.59
C ASP A 877 53.75 -22.56 14.65
N SER A 878 54.95 -23.06 14.59
CA SER A 878 55.45 -24.04 15.53
C SER A 878 55.94 -23.39 16.83
N LYS A 879 55.35 -23.77 17.95
CA LYS A 879 55.73 -23.29 19.30
C LYS A 879 57.10 -23.77 19.72
N ALA A 880 57.57 -24.86 19.15
CA ALA A 880 58.88 -25.46 19.50
C ALA A 880 60.07 -24.68 18.90
N ILE A 881 59.84 -23.87 17.87
CA ILE A 881 60.92 -23.15 17.19
C ILE A 881 60.96 -21.70 17.74
N ASN A 882 62.04 -21.36 18.44
CA ASN A 882 62.27 -20.04 18.99
C ASN A 882 63.47 -19.32 18.36
N ASP A 883 64.06 -19.91 17.34
CA ASP A 883 65.29 -19.47 16.67
C ASP A 883 65.09 -19.32 15.15
N LEU A 884 63.88 -19.06 14.70
CA LEU A 884 63.60 -18.84 13.28
C LEU A 884 64.39 -17.64 12.77
N THR A 885 65.23 -17.87 11.71
CA THR A 885 66.02 -16.81 11.11
C THR A 885 65.29 -16.12 9.97
N ASP A 886 65.37 -14.79 9.92
CA ASP A 886 64.87 -13.97 8.82
C ASP A 886 65.90 -13.93 7.65
N SER A 887 65.59 -13.08 6.64
CA SER A 887 66.47 -12.88 5.48
C SER A 887 67.83 -12.22 5.81
N TYR A 888 67.94 -11.59 6.97
CA TYR A 888 69.12 -10.88 7.45
C TYR A 888 69.85 -11.65 8.58
N GLY A 889 69.38 -12.86 8.91
CA GLY A 889 70.01 -13.67 9.91
C GLY A 889 69.56 -13.39 11.37
N GLN A 890 68.58 -12.54 11.59
CA GLN A 890 68.03 -12.26 12.92
C GLN A 890 67.18 -13.46 13.40
N GLU A 891 67.35 -13.84 14.69
CA GLU A 891 66.57 -14.90 15.29
C GLU A 891 65.25 -14.34 15.91
N TRP A 892 64.17 -14.99 15.60
CA TRP A 892 62.84 -14.63 16.09
C TRP A 892 62.28 -15.73 17.01
N THR A 893 61.80 -15.29 18.19
CA THR A 893 61.06 -16.17 19.11
C THR A 893 59.64 -16.33 18.61
N TYR A 894 58.95 -17.39 19.07
CA TYR A 894 57.54 -17.62 18.73
C TYR A 894 56.67 -16.45 19.10
N ARG A 895 56.89 -15.87 20.28
CA ARG A 895 56.12 -14.72 20.78
C ARG A 895 56.31 -13.49 19.89
N ASP A 896 57.55 -13.19 19.51
CA ASP A 896 57.82 -12.02 18.67
C ASP A 896 57.30 -12.19 17.24
N ARG A 897 57.34 -13.40 16.70
CA ARG A 897 56.74 -13.72 15.39
C ARG A 897 55.25 -13.53 15.40
N LYS A 898 54.57 -14.03 16.41
CA LYS A 898 53.14 -13.90 16.55
C LYS A 898 52.69 -12.46 16.80
N ALA A 899 53.46 -11.68 17.55
CA ALA A 899 53.24 -10.23 17.68
C ALA A 899 53.34 -9.52 16.31
N LEU A 900 54.32 -9.91 15.51
CA LEU A 900 54.46 -9.34 14.14
C LEU A 900 53.30 -9.77 13.25
N GLU A 901 52.88 -11.03 13.31
CA GLU A 901 51.69 -11.55 12.59
C GLU A 901 50.44 -10.73 12.91
N TYR A 902 50.17 -10.54 14.21
CA TYR A 902 49.00 -9.77 14.65
C TYR A 902 49.09 -8.28 14.29
N THR A 903 50.32 -7.73 14.27
CA THR A 903 50.55 -6.38 13.74
C THR A 903 50.21 -6.32 12.24
N CYS A 904 50.57 -7.35 11.47
CA CYS A 904 50.16 -7.46 10.07
C CYS A 904 48.67 -7.59 9.86
N HIS A 905 47.98 -8.33 10.75
CA HIS A 905 46.50 -8.43 10.74
C HIS A 905 45.86 -7.04 10.92
N THR A 906 46.35 -6.28 11.90
CA THR A 906 45.87 -4.90 12.14
C THR A 906 46.17 -3.99 10.97
N ALA A 907 47.37 -4.12 10.33
CA ALA A 907 47.71 -3.35 9.18
C ALA A 907 46.86 -3.69 7.94
N PHE A 908 46.54 -4.95 7.77
CA PHE A 908 45.64 -5.38 6.70
C PHE A 908 44.23 -4.80 6.92
N PHE A 909 43.72 -4.84 8.15
CA PHE A 909 42.47 -4.22 8.56
C PHE A 909 42.45 -2.72 8.25
N VAL A 910 43.50 -1.99 8.65
CA VAL A 910 43.63 -0.56 8.37
C VAL A 910 43.72 -0.29 6.87
N SER A 911 44.41 -1.13 6.10
CA SER A 911 44.46 -1.05 4.65
C SER A 911 43.05 -1.18 4.05
N ILE A 912 42.25 -2.11 4.50
CA ILE A 912 40.87 -2.27 4.07
C ILE A 912 40.05 -1.01 4.41
N VAL A 913 40.21 -0.45 5.60
CA VAL A 913 39.52 0.80 5.99
C VAL A 913 39.87 1.96 5.06
N VAL A 914 41.14 2.12 4.75
CA VAL A 914 41.60 3.21 3.87
C VAL A 914 41.08 3.05 2.43
N VAL A 915 41.09 1.85 1.88
CA VAL A 915 40.55 1.62 0.51
C VAL A 915 39.04 1.70 0.48
N GLN A 916 38.34 1.43 1.60
CA GLN A 916 36.90 1.61 1.73
C GLN A 916 36.47 3.08 1.72
N TRP A 917 37.38 4.03 2.01
CA TRP A 917 37.07 5.45 1.81
C TRP A 917 36.72 5.73 0.35
N ALA A 918 37.58 5.27 -0.56
CA ALA A 918 37.32 5.44 -1.99
C ALA A 918 36.14 4.63 -2.45
N ASP A 919 35.99 3.41 -1.97
CA ASP A 919 34.84 2.55 -2.32
C ASP A 919 33.52 3.19 -1.92
N LEU A 920 33.45 3.78 -0.72
CA LEU A 920 32.23 4.48 -0.27
C LEU A 920 31.90 5.68 -1.18
N ILE A 921 32.92 6.45 -1.56
CA ILE A 921 32.74 7.60 -2.43
C ILE A 921 32.30 7.18 -3.84
N ILE A 922 32.90 6.13 -4.40
CA ILE A 922 32.50 5.66 -5.74
C ILE A 922 31.10 5.01 -5.74
N CYS A 923 30.67 4.42 -4.63
CA CYS A 923 29.35 3.84 -4.49
C CYS A 923 28.23 4.90 -4.38
N LYS A 924 28.58 6.17 -4.15
CA LYS A 924 27.57 7.24 -4.15
C LYS A 924 26.84 7.37 -5.47
N THR A 925 27.52 7.08 -6.55
CA THR A 925 26.99 7.21 -7.89
C THR A 925 27.24 5.93 -8.71
N ARG A 926 26.26 5.60 -9.52
CA ARG A 926 26.36 4.46 -10.45
C ARG A 926 26.73 4.89 -11.87
N ARG A 927 26.35 6.11 -12.26
CA ARG A 927 26.57 6.64 -13.60
C ARG A 927 27.20 8.04 -13.61
N ASN A 928 26.75 8.94 -12.75
CA ASN A 928 27.21 10.31 -12.71
C ASN A 928 28.57 10.43 -12.03
N SER A 929 29.33 11.48 -12.41
CA SER A 929 30.57 11.82 -11.71
C SER A 929 30.28 12.33 -10.30
N ILE A 930 31.20 12.08 -9.37
CA ILE A 930 31.15 12.62 -8.03
C ILE A 930 31.14 14.16 -8.02
N VAL A 931 31.71 14.80 -9.03
CA VAL A 931 31.69 16.25 -9.18
C VAL A 931 30.25 16.77 -9.38
N HIS A 932 29.45 16.05 -10.13
CA HIS A 932 28.02 16.41 -10.31
C HIS A 932 27.17 16.08 -9.09
N GLN A 933 27.40 14.92 -8.48
CA GLN A 933 26.66 14.48 -7.30
C GLN A 933 27.00 15.30 -6.05
N GLY A 934 28.28 15.66 -5.89
CA GLY A 934 28.77 16.38 -4.75
C GLY A 934 28.85 15.54 -3.48
N MET A 935 29.28 16.16 -2.39
CA MET A 935 29.45 15.54 -1.08
C MET A 935 28.42 16.12 -0.07
N ARG A 936 27.16 16.19 -0.47
CA ARG A 936 26.09 16.76 0.35
C ARG A 936 25.47 15.76 1.33
N ASN A 937 25.80 14.48 1.20
CA ASN A 937 25.34 13.46 2.14
C ASN A 937 26.19 13.52 3.40
N TRP A 938 25.75 14.27 4.41
CA TRP A 938 26.46 14.43 5.66
C TRP A 938 26.56 13.15 6.48
N ALA A 939 25.58 12.23 6.35
CA ALA A 939 25.65 10.93 6.98
C ALA A 939 26.83 10.11 6.45
N LEU A 940 27.08 10.17 5.14
CA LEU A 940 28.21 9.51 4.51
C LEU A 940 29.55 10.14 4.93
N ASN A 941 29.61 11.45 5.00
CA ASN A 941 30.81 12.15 5.48
C ASN A 941 31.11 11.77 6.94
N PHE A 942 30.08 11.74 7.79
CA PHE A 942 30.20 11.25 9.15
C PHE A 942 30.67 9.79 9.18
N GLY A 943 30.11 8.95 8.29
CA GLY A 943 30.49 7.54 8.20
C GLY A 943 31.96 7.33 7.92
N ILE A 944 32.55 8.10 7.01
CA ILE A 944 34.00 8.05 6.72
C ILE A 944 34.83 8.42 7.97
N VAL A 945 34.47 9.50 8.64
CA VAL A 945 35.16 9.94 9.86
C VAL A 945 35.00 8.91 10.98
N PHE A 946 33.81 8.37 11.16
CA PHE A 946 33.51 7.35 12.15
C PHE A 946 34.30 6.05 11.90
N GLU A 947 34.31 5.59 10.66
CA GLU A 947 35.07 4.40 10.22
C GLU A 947 36.55 4.55 10.58
N THR A 948 37.14 5.67 10.22
CA THR A 948 38.54 5.97 10.50
C THR A 948 38.82 6.10 12.01
N ALA A 949 37.96 6.79 12.75
CA ALA A 949 38.07 6.93 14.18
C ALA A 949 37.95 5.60 14.92
N LEU A 950 37.02 4.73 14.50
CA LEU A 950 36.86 3.40 15.05
C LEU A 950 38.07 2.49 14.76
N ALA A 951 38.60 2.57 13.55
CA ALA A 951 39.82 1.84 13.17
C ALA A 951 41.02 2.26 14.04
N ALA A 952 41.20 3.55 14.24
CA ALA A 952 42.23 4.09 15.12
C ALA A 952 42.04 3.68 16.58
N PHE A 953 40.82 3.74 17.07
CA PHE A 953 40.47 3.30 18.43
C PHE A 953 40.81 1.82 18.63
N LEU A 954 40.38 0.94 17.75
CA LEU A 954 40.64 -0.49 17.83
C LEU A 954 42.11 -0.82 17.72
N SER A 955 42.86 -0.07 16.92
CA SER A 955 44.29 -0.32 16.69
C SER A 955 45.18 0.17 17.82
N TYR A 956 44.83 1.31 18.45
CA TYR A 956 45.77 1.99 19.39
C TYR A 956 45.34 1.92 20.86
N THR A 957 44.14 1.45 21.18
CA THR A 957 43.68 1.39 22.56
C THR A 957 44.45 0.30 23.32
N PRO A 958 45.00 0.62 24.52
CA PRO A 958 45.63 -0.40 25.35
C PRO A 958 44.67 -1.53 25.75
N GLY A 959 45.12 -2.77 25.69
CA GLY A 959 44.32 -3.95 26.04
C GLY A 959 43.61 -4.62 24.89
N MET A 960 43.54 -4.00 23.71
CA MET A 960 42.97 -4.63 22.50
C MET A 960 43.78 -5.80 21.96
N ASP A 961 45.08 -5.86 22.27
CA ASP A 961 45.95 -6.99 21.96
C ASP A 961 45.53 -8.30 22.65
N LYS A 962 44.91 -8.23 23.81
CA LYS A 962 44.43 -9.39 24.56
C LYS A 962 43.08 -9.90 24.06
N GLY A 963 42.17 -8.98 23.73
CA GLY A 963 40.79 -9.32 23.29
C GLY A 963 40.67 -9.56 21.78
N LEU A 964 40.98 -8.54 21.00
CA LEU A 964 40.79 -8.54 19.55
C LEU A 964 42.08 -8.84 18.76
N ARG A 965 43.21 -9.01 19.43
CA ARG A 965 44.51 -9.21 18.85
C ARG A 965 44.93 -8.12 17.87
N MET A 966 44.60 -6.88 18.21
CA MET A 966 44.95 -5.68 17.49
C MET A 966 46.16 -5.03 18.15
N TYR A 967 47.24 -4.84 17.36
CA TYR A 967 48.49 -4.24 17.83
C TYR A 967 48.65 -2.84 17.26
N PRO A 968 49.27 -1.91 18.00
CA PRO A 968 49.50 -0.55 17.49
C PRO A 968 50.35 -0.55 16.24
N LEU A 969 49.98 0.29 15.26
CA LEU A 969 50.68 0.46 14.02
C LEU A 969 51.49 1.76 14.01
N LYS A 970 52.65 1.78 13.33
CA LYS A 970 53.31 3.05 12.99
C LYS A 970 52.42 3.82 12.01
N PHE A 971 52.39 5.14 12.12
CA PHE A 971 51.61 5.97 11.21
C PHE A 971 52.00 5.78 9.73
N VAL A 972 53.27 5.52 9.48
CA VAL A 972 53.81 5.29 8.13
C VAL A 972 53.12 4.08 7.46
N TRP A 973 52.64 3.09 8.19
CA TRP A 973 51.97 1.89 7.68
C TRP A 973 50.50 2.12 7.26
N TRP A 974 49.98 3.25 7.54
CA TRP A 974 48.68 3.71 6.99
C TRP A 974 48.82 4.19 5.54
N LEU A 975 50.01 4.68 5.16
CA LEU A 975 50.23 5.34 3.88
C LEU A 975 50.33 4.38 2.66
N PRO A 976 50.85 3.14 2.75
CA PRO A 976 50.94 2.26 1.58
C PRO A 976 49.63 1.90 0.91
N ALA A 977 48.48 2.01 1.61
CA ALA A 977 47.16 1.78 1.05
C ALA A 977 46.62 2.97 0.23
N ILE A 978 47.14 4.17 0.45
CA ILE A 978 46.67 5.39 -0.22
C ILE A 978 46.79 5.34 -1.74
N PRO A 979 47.87 4.86 -2.35
CA PRO A 979 47.95 4.71 -3.81
C PRO A 979 46.86 3.82 -4.38
N PHE A 980 46.48 2.76 -3.66
CA PHE A 980 45.39 1.86 -4.08
C PHE A 980 44.02 2.52 -3.92
N MET A 981 43.84 3.31 -2.89
CA MET A 981 42.62 4.14 -2.70
C MET A 981 42.45 5.10 -3.89
N LEU A 982 43.48 5.83 -4.25
CA LEU A 982 43.48 6.72 -5.40
C LEU A 982 43.24 5.96 -6.70
N SER A 983 43.83 4.78 -6.85
CA SER A 983 43.60 3.90 -7.98
C SER A 983 42.18 3.48 -8.15
N ILE A 984 41.50 3.10 -7.06
CA ILE A 984 40.05 2.76 -7.06
C ILE A 984 39.23 3.96 -7.52
N PHE A 985 39.51 5.10 -6.96
CA PHE A 985 38.76 6.34 -7.28
C PHE A 985 38.92 6.72 -8.75
N ILE A 986 40.15 6.74 -9.24
CA ILE A 986 40.45 7.08 -10.65
C ILE A 986 39.87 6.06 -11.60
N TYR A 987 40.02 4.77 -11.31
CA TYR A 987 39.47 3.69 -12.14
C TYR A 987 37.95 3.83 -12.30
N ASP A 988 37.22 4.06 -11.21
CA ASP A 988 35.79 4.15 -11.28
C ASP A 988 35.29 5.44 -11.94
N GLU A 989 35.99 6.57 -11.72
CA GLU A 989 35.68 7.82 -12.41
C GLU A 989 35.88 7.68 -13.94
N VAL A 990 36.93 7.05 -14.37
CA VAL A 990 37.18 6.80 -15.81
C VAL A 990 36.12 5.85 -16.37
N ARG A 991 35.81 4.77 -15.66
CA ARG A 991 34.76 3.84 -16.07
C ARG A 991 33.40 4.55 -16.24
N ARG A 992 33.01 5.37 -15.30
CA ARG A 992 31.73 6.12 -15.35
C ARG A 992 31.74 7.17 -16.46
N PHE A 993 32.89 7.78 -16.73
CA PHE A 993 33.04 8.70 -17.86
C PHE A 993 32.78 7.99 -19.19
N TYR A 994 33.36 6.81 -19.42
CA TYR A 994 33.07 6.02 -20.61
C TYR A 994 31.65 5.50 -20.69
N LEU A 995 31.05 5.15 -19.55
CA LEU A 995 29.62 4.79 -19.49
C LEU A 995 28.71 5.89 -20.01
N ARG A 996 28.95 7.12 -19.58
CA ARG A 996 28.15 8.27 -20.00
C ARG A 996 28.36 8.62 -21.46
N ARG A 997 29.55 8.45 -21.95
CA ARG A 997 29.91 8.79 -23.33
C ARG A 997 29.40 7.78 -24.35
N ASN A 998 29.33 6.51 -24.00
CA ASN A 998 28.85 5.42 -24.84
C ASN A 998 27.63 4.71 -24.22
N PRO A 999 26.43 5.33 -24.23
CA PRO A 999 25.24 4.67 -23.72
C PRO A 999 24.94 3.41 -24.53
N GLY A 1000 24.62 2.31 -23.83
CA GLY A 1000 24.34 1.01 -24.47
C GLY A 1000 25.58 0.27 -24.98
N GLY A 1001 26.81 0.78 -24.73
CA GLY A 1001 28.03 0.13 -25.12
C GLY A 1001 28.37 -1.10 -24.28
N TRP A 1002 29.46 -1.80 -24.68
CA TRP A 1002 29.91 -3.01 -23.97
C TRP A 1002 30.18 -2.76 -22.48
N LEU A 1003 30.75 -1.63 -22.12
CA LEU A 1003 31.10 -1.30 -20.75
C LEU A 1003 29.86 -1.15 -19.88
N GLU A 1004 28.81 -0.53 -20.40
CA GLU A 1004 27.52 -0.43 -19.69
C GLU A 1004 26.89 -1.81 -19.50
N GLN A 1005 26.90 -2.65 -20.51
CA GLN A 1005 26.35 -4.00 -20.45
C GLN A 1005 27.08 -4.91 -19.46
N GLU A 1006 28.33 -4.69 -19.23
CA GLU A 1006 29.15 -5.56 -18.39
C GLU A 1006 29.42 -5.01 -16.99
N THR A 1007 29.32 -3.71 -16.75
CA THR A 1007 29.71 -3.10 -15.49
C THR A 1007 28.63 -2.22 -14.79
N TYR A 1008 27.61 -1.80 -15.51
CA TYR A 1008 26.54 -0.97 -14.91
C TYR A 1008 25.55 -1.84 -14.15
N TYR A 1009 25.65 -1.81 -12.83
CA TYR A 1009 24.79 -2.61 -11.92
C TYR A 1009 23.53 -1.84 -11.41
#